data_be5409358c37127003329447b6da308d
#
_entry.id   be5409358c37127003329447b6da308d
#
_cell.length_a   1.000
_cell.length_b   1.000
_cell.length_c   1.000
_cell.angle_alpha   90.00
_cell.angle_beta   90.00
_cell.angle_gamma   90.00
#
_symmetry.space_group_name_H-M   'P 1'
#
loop_
_entity.id
_entity.type
_entity.pdbx_description
1 polymer ?
#
loop_
_entity_poly.entity_id
_entity_poly.type
_entity_poly.pdbx_seq_one_letter_code
_entity_poly.pdbx_strand_id
1 'polypeptide(L)'
;MSNEVDYGKTLHLPETEFPMRGNLPKREPEFIKFWEDNKIYEKRLAKNKGKKSFILHDGPPYANGKLHIGHALNKTLKDIVMKYKTMQGHYTPYIPGWDTHGLPIEHAVIKNTGLNRHEMSPLDLRNKCREYALNCVEEQKQDFIRFGVLGEWDRPYLTLRPEFEVKQIGVFGEMAKRGYIYKGLKTVYWCTHCETALAEAEIEYAEKKSFSIYVKFAYVNGAESTLPAGFDTSKLFSVIWTTTPWTMPANQAISVNPELDYSWVKIGDEAWLLANGLIETATKEMGVESYEVLNTFKGSELELANFKHPFADRNAPILLGSHVTLDAGTGCVHTAPAHGEDDFNVVKAYKDAGKIDFDILSLVDATGRYIAKVDEPRYGDTEQPLAGVEIHDAEVPVIKILAHNGALVQKGNIRHQYAHCWRCKNPVIYRATEQWFSSVDGYRQEALKAIDEQVQWIPKWGHDRIYNMIADRGDWVISRQRAWGVPIPIYYCDHCGEHIINDDTISSLQEWFAKEGSNAWWAHEAKELLPAGFTCPSCGHDSFHKETDIMDVWFDSGSSWSGVLEQNGMDVPCAMYLEGSDQHRGWFNSSLLTGIATRGHAPYNAVLTHGFVVDGEGRKMSKSVGNTVAPSDIIDVHGADVMRLWVSSADYQADVRLSKDIVKQLAEVYRKIRNTFRFLLGNLDNFNPNTDKVAYKELTELDRWALHRLEEVRQKVTNAYENYEFHILYHTIHNFCTVDLSSFYLDVLKDTMYAEKENNVARRSAQTAIYEILTTLVKMVSPVLSFTAEEVWQYMPKEDGMEESVMLADWPQGHAEHVDGELSARWATMLDLRSEMTRALEGARRDKAIGHSLDASITVYADGDAYQALTGFGDSLASLLIVSEAHVVEGRDNAPANAVTVEDGALSIVVTPSALEKCERCWIHRDTVGQDTDHPTLCARCADVVKR
;
A
#
# COMPACT_ATOMS: atom_id res chain seq x y z
N MET A 1 45.73 53.86 -25.43
CA MET A 1 44.56 53.16 -24.84
C MET A 1 45.15 51.90 -24.22
N SER A 2 45.28 51.83 -22.92
CA SER A 2 45.68 50.64 -22.19
C SER A 2 44.55 49.63 -22.44
N ASN A 3 44.92 48.49 -23.03
CA ASN A 3 43.99 47.32 -22.99
C ASN A 3 43.83 46.94 -21.52
N GLU A 4 42.79 47.41 -20.87
CA GLU A 4 42.39 46.95 -19.56
C GLU A 4 42.12 45.45 -19.68
N VAL A 5 42.96 44.64 -19.06
CA VAL A 5 42.83 43.17 -19.06
C VAL A 5 41.61 42.84 -18.18
N ASP A 6 40.57 42.32 -18.78
CA ASP A 6 39.41 41.80 -18.05
C ASP A 6 39.83 40.47 -17.36
N TYR A 7 40.29 40.58 -16.09
CA TYR A 7 40.74 39.48 -15.27
C TYR A 7 39.60 38.47 -14.95
N GLY A 8 38.35 38.88 -15.04
CA GLY A 8 37.19 37.99 -14.89
C GLY A 8 37.18 36.83 -15.91
N LYS A 9 37.70 37.10 -17.13
CA LYS A 9 37.80 36.09 -18.20
C LYS A 9 38.97 35.09 -18.02
N THR A 10 39.78 35.31 -17.03
CA THR A 10 40.90 34.38 -16.67
C THR A 10 40.55 33.42 -15.56
N LEU A 11 39.35 33.54 -15.00
CA LEU A 11 38.83 32.62 -13.96
C LEU A 11 38.28 31.34 -14.60
N HIS A 12 38.49 30.21 -13.94
CA HIS A 12 37.89 28.93 -14.28
C HIS A 12 36.47 28.83 -13.71
N LEU A 13 35.55 29.59 -14.29
CA LEU A 13 34.13 29.55 -13.82
C LEU A 13 33.49 28.22 -14.23
N PRO A 14 32.49 27.71 -13.45
CA PRO A 14 31.84 26.47 -13.77
C PRO A 14 31.11 26.52 -15.12
N GLU A 15 31.47 25.61 -16.02
CA GLU A 15 30.82 25.44 -17.32
C GLU A 15 30.23 24.03 -17.44
N THR A 16 29.02 23.93 -17.99
CA THR A 16 28.39 22.64 -18.24
C THR A 16 27.23 22.78 -19.22
N GLU A 17 27.07 21.82 -20.11
CA GLU A 17 25.92 21.69 -20.99
C GLU A 17 24.67 21.17 -20.26
N PHE A 18 24.82 20.70 -19.00
CA PHE A 18 23.70 20.25 -18.19
C PHE A 18 22.69 21.38 -17.97
N PRO A 19 21.43 21.23 -18.42
CA PRO A 19 20.46 22.31 -18.44
C PRO A 19 20.17 22.91 -17.06
N MET A 20 20.10 24.21 -16.98
CA MET A 20 19.79 24.94 -15.74
C MET A 20 18.40 24.57 -15.19
N ARG A 21 17.39 24.44 -16.07
CA ARG A 21 16.03 24.05 -15.71
C ARG A 21 15.82 22.57 -16.02
N GLY A 22 15.28 21.82 -15.06
CA GLY A 22 14.98 20.39 -15.23
C GLY A 22 13.95 20.14 -16.35
N ASN A 23 12.89 20.97 -16.42
CA ASN A 23 11.80 20.82 -17.40
C ASN A 23 11.32 19.37 -17.55
N LEU A 24 11.22 18.67 -16.40
CA LEU A 24 11.00 17.24 -16.30
C LEU A 24 9.82 16.72 -17.14
N PRO A 25 8.64 17.36 -17.14
CA PRO A 25 7.51 16.86 -17.93
C PRO A 25 7.81 16.65 -19.42
N LYS A 26 8.76 17.43 -19.98
CA LYS A 26 9.15 17.33 -21.39
C LYS A 26 10.36 16.45 -21.61
N ARG A 27 11.27 16.38 -20.66
CA ARG A 27 12.55 15.66 -20.81
C ARG A 27 12.47 14.21 -20.39
N GLU A 28 11.68 13.87 -19.39
CA GLU A 28 11.54 12.49 -18.91
C GLU A 28 11.13 11.51 -20.02
N PRO A 29 10.20 11.84 -20.95
CA PRO A 29 9.88 10.99 -22.09
C PRO A 29 11.08 10.68 -23.02
N GLU A 30 12.07 11.60 -23.11
CA GLU A 30 13.29 11.36 -23.89
C GLU A 30 14.15 10.26 -23.25
N PHE A 31 14.22 10.21 -21.89
CA PHE A 31 14.94 9.16 -21.19
C PHE A 31 14.21 7.81 -21.21
N ILE A 32 12.86 7.81 -21.17
CA ILE A 32 12.08 6.58 -21.38
C ILE A 32 12.42 6.00 -22.75
N LYS A 33 12.39 6.83 -23.80
CA LYS A 33 12.78 6.41 -25.14
C LYS A 33 14.23 5.94 -25.21
N PHE A 34 15.16 6.62 -24.52
CA PHE A 34 16.55 6.19 -24.45
C PHE A 34 16.68 4.80 -23.82
N TRP A 35 15.97 4.52 -22.72
CA TRP A 35 15.98 3.20 -22.08
C TRP A 35 15.40 2.10 -22.97
N GLU A 36 14.33 2.39 -23.70
CA GLU A 36 13.70 1.46 -24.65
C GLU A 36 14.60 1.19 -25.86
N ASP A 37 15.08 2.24 -26.54
CA ASP A 37 15.92 2.12 -27.75
C ASP A 37 17.21 1.36 -27.45
N ASN A 38 17.79 1.55 -26.26
CA ASN A 38 19.03 0.88 -25.83
C ASN A 38 18.81 -0.41 -25.07
N LYS A 39 17.56 -0.86 -24.89
CA LYS A 39 17.21 -2.10 -24.18
C LYS A 39 17.84 -2.19 -22.78
N ILE A 40 17.74 -1.10 -22.02
CA ILE A 40 18.41 -0.97 -20.72
C ILE A 40 17.90 -2.04 -19.74
N TYR A 41 16.59 -2.33 -19.73
CA TYR A 41 16.01 -3.36 -18.86
C TYR A 41 16.60 -4.75 -19.17
N GLU A 42 16.67 -5.14 -20.43
CA GLU A 42 17.20 -6.44 -20.85
C GLU A 42 18.71 -6.56 -20.58
N LYS A 43 19.49 -5.51 -20.83
CA LYS A 43 20.92 -5.46 -20.51
C LYS A 43 21.16 -5.61 -19.01
N ARG A 44 20.34 -4.95 -18.18
CA ARG A 44 20.36 -5.03 -16.73
C ARG A 44 20.12 -6.46 -16.25
N LEU A 45 19.13 -7.15 -16.81
CA LEU A 45 18.87 -8.56 -16.51
C LEU A 45 20.01 -9.46 -16.97
N ALA A 46 20.51 -9.25 -18.20
CA ALA A 46 21.61 -10.04 -18.75
C ALA A 46 22.90 -9.92 -17.91
N LYS A 47 23.23 -8.72 -17.41
CA LYS A 47 24.38 -8.45 -16.52
C LYS A 47 24.36 -9.30 -15.25
N ASN A 48 23.17 -9.52 -14.68
CA ASN A 48 23.01 -10.22 -13.39
C ASN A 48 22.50 -11.66 -13.55
N LYS A 49 22.31 -12.14 -14.78
CA LYS A 49 21.83 -13.51 -15.04
C LYS A 49 22.78 -14.54 -14.40
N GLY A 50 22.20 -15.48 -13.66
CA GLY A 50 22.96 -16.54 -12.96
C GLY A 50 23.51 -16.13 -11.58
N LYS A 51 23.35 -14.86 -11.17
CA LYS A 51 23.61 -14.42 -9.80
C LYS A 51 22.41 -14.72 -8.91
N LYS A 52 22.52 -14.43 -7.60
CA LYS A 52 21.42 -14.60 -6.64
C LYS A 52 20.19 -13.82 -7.12
N SER A 53 19.05 -14.50 -7.20
CA SER A 53 17.78 -13.89 -7.57
C SER A 53 17.18 -13.04 -6.43
N PHE A 54 16.45 -12.01 -6.79
CA PHE A 54 15.53 -11.30 -5.92
C PHE A 54 14.25 -11.04 -6.71
N ILE A 55 13.27 -11.92 -6.52
CA ILE A 55 11.99 -11.84 -7.22
C ILE A 55 10.98 -11.07 -6.36
N LEU A 56 10.60 -9.89 -6.81
CA LEU A 56 9.45 -9.16 -6.30
C LEU A 56 8.28 -9.47 -7.23
N HIS A 57 7.32 -10.26 -6.75
CA HIS A 57 6.13 -10.57 -7.53
C HIS A 57 5.14 -9.41 -7.51
N ASP A 58 4.63 -9.03 -8.66
CA ASP A 58 3.71 -7.90 -8.79
C ASP A 58 2.28 -8.31 -8.46
N GLY A 59 1.65 -7.66 -7.47
CA GLY A 59 0.22 -7.79 -7.23
C GLY A 59 -0.54 -7.08 -8.37
N PRO A 60 -1.50 -7.77 -8.98
CA PRO A 60 -2.16 -7.26 -10.17
C PRO A 60 -3.21 -6.20 -9.83
N PRO A 61 -3.07 -4.94 -10.28
CA PRO A 61 -4.18 -4.00 -10.22
C PRO A 61 -5.32 -4.43 -11.13
N TYR A 62 -6.54 -4.02 -10.80
CA TYR A 62 -7.69 -4.25 -11.68
C TYR A 62 -7.56 -3.47 -13.00
N ALA A 63 -7.81 -4.15 -14.12
CA ALA A 63 -7.92 -3.55 -15.44
C ALA A 63 -9.23 -2.78 -15.59
N ASN A 64 -9.41 -1.72 -14.78
CA ASN A 64 -10.67 -0.99 -14.69
C ASN A 64 -10.47 0.50 -14.36
N GLY A 65 -10.58 1.33 -15.38
CA GLY A 65 -10.47 2.79 -15.29
C GLY A 65 -9.04 3.30 -15.14
N LYS A 66 -8.92 4.58 -14.81
CA LYS A 66 -7.64 5.29 -14.71
C LYS A 66 -6.94 5.00 -13.38
N LEU A 67 -5.61 5.08 -13.40
CA LEU A 67 -4.79 4.98 -12.19
C LEU A 67 -5.09 6.12 -11.20
N HIS A 68 -5.01 5.83 -9.93
CA HIS A 68 -5.05 6.81 -8.85
C HIS A 68 -3.68 6.91 -8.17
N ILE A 69 -3.51 7.91 -7.33
CA ILE A 69 -2.21 8.19 -6.68
C ILE A 69 -1.68 7.03 -5.81
N GLY A 70 -2.55 6.18 -5.28
CA GLY A 70 -2.15 4.96 -4.57
C GLY A 70 -1.41 3.96 -5.46
N HIS A 71 -1.80 3.84 -6.74
CA HIS A 71 -1.05 3.03 -7.72
C HIS A 71 0.34 3.62 -7.99
N ALA A 72 0.46 4.95 -8.04
CA ALA A 72 1.74 5.62 -8.20
C ALA A 72 2.67 5.38 -7.01
N LEU A 73 2.13 5.46 -5.76
CA LEU A 73 2.87 5.09 -4.55
C LEU A 73 3.39 3.66 -4.65
N ASN A 74 2.50 2.71 -4.88
CA ASN A 74 2.79 1.27 -4.93
C ASN A 74 3.85 0.91 -5.98
N LYS A 75 3.63 1.27 -7.24
CA LYS A 75 4.55 0.93 -8.34
C LYS A 75 5.91 1.62 -8.21
N THR A 76 5.95 2.84 -7.68
CA THR A 76 7.20 3.55 -7.42
C THR A 76 8.00 2.88 -6.32
N LEU A 77 7.36 2.43 -5.21
CA LEU A 77 8.04 1.67 -4.15
C LEU A 77 8.66 0.38 -4.69
N LYS A 78 7.91 -0.38 -5.48
CA LYS A 78 8.41 -1.61 -6.14
C LYS A 78 9.63 -1.33 -7.00
N ASP A 79 9.55 -0.31 -7.85
CA ASP A 79 10.63 0.07 -8.76
C ASP A 79 11.90 0.52 -8.01
N ILE A 80 11.75 1.28 -6.91
CA ILE A 80 12.87 1.67 -6.04
C ILE A 80 13.57 0.43 -5.47
N VAL A 81 12.81 -0.51 -4.92
CA VAL A 81 13.36 -1.77 -4.39
C VAL A 81 14.08 -2.55 -5.48
N MET A 82 13.46 -2.72 -6.65
CA MET A 82 14.01 -3.49 -7.76
C MET A 82 15.28 -2.86 -8.33
N LYS A 83 15.29 -1.53 -8.52
CA LYS A 83 16.48 -0.80 -8.99
C LYS A 83 17.63 -0.95 -8.00
N TYR A 84 17.38 -0.77 -6.72
CA TYR A 84 18.39 -0.94 -5.68
C TYR A 84 18.97 -2.36 -5.66
N LYS A 85 18.10 -3.39 -5.60
CA LYS A 85 18.54 -4.79 -5.56
C LYS A 85 19.32 -5.20 -6.82
N THR A 86 18.95 -4.65 -7.98
CA THR A 86 19.76 -4.87 -9.21
C THR A 86 21.15 -4.27 -9.10
N MET A 87 21.26 -3.03 -8.63
CA MET A 87 22.56 -2.37 -8.44
C MET A 87 23.43 -3.12 -7.42
N GLN A 88 22.83 -3.84 -6.48
CA GLN A 88 23.55 -4.75 -5.57
C GLN A 88 23.99 -6.07 -6.24
N GLY A 89 23.69 -6.26 -7.51
CA GLY A 89 24.09 -7.44 -8.27
C GLY A 89 23.10 -8.61 -8.22
N HIS A 90 21.87 -8.42 -7.74
CA HIS A 90 20.84 -9.46 -7.80
C HIS A 90 20.24 -9.56 -9.22
N TYR A 91 19.87 -10.78 -9.60
CA TYR A 91 19.02 -11.03 -10.78
C TYR A 91 17.57 -10.71 -10.41
N THR A 92 16.99 -9.69 -11.04
CA THR A 92 15.72 -9.08 -10.62
C THR A 92 14.70 -8.97 -11.76
N PRO A 93 14.24 -10.06 -12.37
CA PRO A 93 13.16 -9.99 -13.34
C PRO A 93 11.88 -9.47 -12.69
N TYR A 94 11.20 -8.54 -13.35
CA TYR A 94 9.95 -7.97 -12.91
C TYR A 94 8.90 -8.06 -14.01
N ILE A 95 7.90 -8.91 -13.80
CA ILE A 95 6.77 -9.10 -14.71
C ILE A 95 5.58 -8.36 -14.13
N PRO A 96 5.21 -7.17 -14.66
CA PRO A 96 4.01 -6.46 -14.23
C PRO A 96 2.75 -7.25 -14.62
N GLY A 97 1.67 -7.11 -13.84
CA GLY A 97 0.47 -7.86 -14.06
C GLY A 97 -0.82 -7.10 -13.86
N TRP A 98 -1.95 -7.68 -14.33
CA TRP A 98 -3.28 -7.16 -14.15
C TRP A 98 -4.31 -8.24 -13.85
N ASP A 99 -5.19 -7.96 -12.87
CA ASP A 99 -6.47 -8.65 -12.71
C ASP A 99 -7.43 -8.17 -13.79
N THR A 100 -7.81 -9.08 -14.67
CA THR A 100 -8.59 -8.77 -15.87
C THR A 100 -9.98 -9.41 -15.88
N HIS A 101 -10.39 -10.06 -14.79
CA HIS A 101 -11.68 -10.71 -14.59
C HIS A 101 -12.53 -10.07 -13.49
N GLY A 102 -13.72 -10.61 -13.30
CA GLY A 102 -14.57 -10.41 -12.16
C GLY A 102 -15.57 -9.25 -12.29
N LEU A 103 -16.33 -9.10 -11.22
CA LEU A 103 -17.41 -8.12 -11.08
C LEU A 103 -17.01 -6.66 -11.41
N PRO A 104 -15.80 -6.17 -11.08
CA PRO A 104 -15.42 -4.79 -11.37
C PRO A 104 -15.49 -4.42 -12.85
N ILE A 105 -15.05 -5.32 -13.72
CA ILE A 105 -15.00 -5.12 -15.17
C ILE A 105 -16.40 -5.33 -15.78
N GLU A 106 -17.09 -6.42 -15.42
CA GLU A 106 -18.45 -6.68 -15.90
C GLU A 106 -19.40 -5.52 -15.56
N HIS A 107 -19.35 -5.03 -14.32
CA HIS A 107 -20.15 -3.88 -13.89
C HIS A 107 -19.80 -2.59 -14.66
N ALA A 108 -18.52 -2.34 -14.94
CA ALA A 108 -18.11 -1.18 -15.73
C ALA A 108 -18.62 -1.25 -17.18
N VAL A 109 -18.54 -2.43 -17.81
CA VAL A 109 -19.05 -2.66 -19.16
C VAL A 109 -20.56 -2.42 -19.22
N ILE A 110 -21.32 -3.05 -18.33
CA ILE A 110 -22.78 -2.88 -18.25
C ILE A 110 -23.16 -1.41 -18.04
N LYS A 111 -22.52 -0.73 -17.08
CA LYS A 111 -22.79 0.68 -16.78
C LYS A 111 -22.46 1.61 -17.94
N ASN A 112 -21.33 1.42 -18.62
CA ASN A 112 -20.87 2.31 -19.68
C ASN A 112 -21.63 2.11 -20.98
N THR A 113 -22.14 0.90 -21.24
CA THR A 113 -22.87 0.56 -22.46
C THR A 113 -24.38 0.57 -22.32
N GLY A 114 -24.92 0.59 -21.09
CA GLY A 114 -26.35 0.48 -20.82
C GLY A 114 -26.95 -0.89 -21.17
N LEU A 115 -26.11 -1.92 -21.33
CA LEU A 115 -26.55 -3.27 -21.68
C LEU A 115 -27.24 -3.98 -20.51
N ASN A 116 -28.25 -4.82 -20.83
CA ASN A 116 -28.84 -5.73 -19.88
C ASN A 116 -28.15 -7.10 -19.97
N ARG A 117 -27.48 -7.53 -18.91
CA ARG A 117 -26.77 -8.82 -18.89
C ARG A 117 -27.67 -10.02 -19.14
N HIS A 118 -28.94 -9.96 -18.78
CA HIS A 118 -29.91 -11.05 -18.93
C HIS A 118 -30.40 -11.20 -20.38
N GLU A 119 -30.16 -10.23 -21.25
CA GLU A 119 -30.54 -10.23 -22.67
C GLU A 119 -29.38 -10.62 -23.60
N MET A 120 -28.17 -10.89 -23.03
CA MET A 120 -26.97 -11.25 -23.79
C MET A 120 -26.58 -12.71 -23.60
N SER A 121 -25.97 -13.31 -24.62
CA SER A 121 -25.29 -14.57 -24.42
C SER A 121 -24.07 -14.38 -23.49
N PRO A 122 -23.74 -15.34 -22.62
CA PRO A 122 -22.53 -15.26 -21.80
C PRO A 122 -21.27 -14.99 -22.63
N LEU A 123 -21.12 -15.60 -23.78
CA LEU A 123 -19.97 -15.43 -24.68
C LEU A 123 -19.83 -14.00 -25.23
N ASP A 124 -20.95 -13.38 -25.62
CA ASP A 124 -20.94 -11.99 -26.11
C ASP A 124 -20.56 -11.00 -24.99
N LEU A 125 -21.10 -11.21 -23.79
CA LEU A 125 -20.74 -10.38 -22.63
C LEU A 125 -19.24 -10.54 -22.28
N ARG A 126 -18.71 -11.78 -22.29
CA ARG A 126 -17.30 -12.08 -22.07
C ARG A 126 -16.39 -11.37 -23.08
N ASN A 127 -16.74 -11.40 -24.36
CA ASN A 127 -15.95 -10.72 -25.41
C ASN A 127 -15.89 -9.20 -25.20
N LYS A 128 -17.01 -8.56 -24.79
CA LYS A 128 -17.03 -7.13 -24.46
C LYS A 128 -16.20 -6.81 -23.21
N CYS A 129 -16.25 -7.65 -22.19
CA CYS A 129 -15.45 -7.50 -21.00
C CYS A 129 -13.95 -7.63 -21.30
N ARG A 130 -13.58 -8.60 -22.15
CA ARG A 130 -12.20 -8.80 -22.63
C ARG A 130 -11.66 -7.57 -23.35
N GLU A 131 -12.42 -7.02 -24.28
CA GLU A 131 -12.04 -5.79 -25.02
C GLU A 131 -11.83 -4.62 -24.07
N TYR A 132 -12.78 -4.39 -23.16
CA TYR A 132 -12.68 -3.33 -22.16
C TYR A 132 -11.44 -3.49 -21.25
N ALA A 133 -11.19 -4.69 -20.74
CA ALA A 133 -10.04 -4.98 -19.88
C ALA A 133 -8.72 -4.72 -20.61
N LEU A 134 -8.56 -5.18 -21.84
CA LEU A 134 -7.34 -4.99 -22.63
C LEU A 134 -7.07 -3.50 -22.93
N ASN A 135 -8.11 -2.72 -23.20
CA ASN A 135 -7.98 -1.27 -23.39
C ASN A 135 -7.50 -0.59 -22.09
N CYS A 136 -8.07 -0.95 -20.94
CA CYS A 136 -7.63 -0.43 -19.65
C CYS A 136 -6.19 -0.82 -19.32
N VAL A 137 -5.78 -2.06 -19.62
CA VAL A 137 -4.39 -2.52 -19.44
C VAL A 137 -3.42 -1.63 -20.22
N GLU A 138 -3.72 -1.34 -21.49
CA GLU A 138 -2.82 -0.53 -22.31
C GLU A 138 -2.71 0.90 -21.80
N GLU A 139 -3.83 1.54 -21.42
CA GLU A 139 -3.82 2.88 -20.82
C GLU A 139 -3.00 2.91 -19.52
N GLN A 140 -3.24 1.99 -18.60
CA GLN A 140 -2.54 1.92 -17.32
C GLN A 140 -1.06 1.57 -17.47
N LYS A 141 -0.70 0.74 -18.44
CA LYS A 141 0.68 0.39 -18.79
C LYS A 141 1.48 1.64 -19.18
N GLN A 142 0.91 2.49 -20.04
CA GLN A 142 1.57 3.74 -20.44
C GLN A 142 1.80 4.68 -19.26
N ASP A 143 0.84 4.77 -18.34
CA ASP A 143 1.01 5.54 -17.11
C ASP A 143 2.14 4.99 -16.23
N PHE A 144 2.23 3.67 -16.03
CA PHE A 144 3.31 3.06 -15.24
C PHE A 144 4.70 3.25 -15.87
N ILE A 145 4.81 3.14 -17.19
CA ILE A 145 6.04 3.47 -17.93
C ILE A 145 6.39 4.94 -17.71
N ARG A 146 5.37 5.83 -17.77
CA ARG A 146 5.58 7.27 -17.52
C ARG A 146 6.06 7.59 -16.10
N PHE A 147 5.78 6.74 -15.11
CA PHE A 147 6.33 6.86 -13.74
C PHE A 147 7.82 6.48 -13.67
N GLY A 148 8.41 5.97 -14.75
CA GLY A 148 9.80 5.52 -14.82
C GLY A 148 10.01 4.11 -14.27
N VAL A 149 8.97 3.29 -14.22
CA VAL A 149 9.04 1.89 -13.76
C VAL A 149 9.67 1.02 -14.86
N LEU A 150 10.70 0.29 -14.53
CA LEU A 150 11.36 -0.66 -15.42
C LEU A 150 10.83 -2.09 -15.22
N GLY A 151 10.47 -2.77 -16.29
CA GLY A 151 9.90 -4.13 -16.23
C GLY A 151 9.66 -4.76 -17.59
N GLU A 152 9.16 -5.98 -17.62
CA GLU A 152 8.80 -6.74 -18.82
C GLU A 152 7.46 -6.24 -19.41
N TRP A 153 7.45 -5.04 -19.96
CA TRP A 153 6.21 -4.38 -20.45
C TRP A 153 5.65 -4.99 -21.73
N ASP A 154 6.45 -5.71 -22.50
CA ASP A 154 6.03 -6.36 -23.75
C ASP A 154 5.22 -7.64 -23.49
N ARG A 155 5.49 -8.31 -22.37
CA ARG A 155 4.83 -9.56 -21.98
C ARG A 155 4.38 -9.53 -20.52
N PRO A 156 3.51 -8.57 -20.13
CA PRO A 156 2.95 -8.57 -18.79
C PRO A 156 2.08 -9.81 -18.58
N TYR A 157 1.87 -10.23 -17.35
CA TYR A 157 0.88 -11.25 -17.09
C TYR A 157 -0.52 -10.64 -16.99
N LEU A 158 -1.49 -11.31 -17.56
CA LEU A 158 -2.92 -10.97 -17.48
C LEU A 158 -3.66 -12.22 -17.05
N THR A 159 -4.53 -12.11 -16.05
CA THR A 159 -5.29 -13.29 -15.56
C THR A 159 -6.22 -13.89 -16.62
N LEU A 160 -6.58 -13.14 -17.68
CA LEU A 160 -7.35 -13.60 -18.83
C LEU A 160 -6.52 -14.33 -19.91
N ARG A 161 -5.20 -14.49 -19.75
CA ARG A 161 -4.40 -15.20 -20.73
C ARG A 161 -4.55 -16.71 -20.58
N PRO A 162 -4.65 -17.45 -21.69
CA PRO A 162 -4.80 -18.92 -21.68
C PRO A 162 -3.79 -19.63 -20.77
N GLU A 163 -2.52 -19.25 -20.85
CA GLU A 163 -1.46 -19.86 -20.05
C GLU A 163 -1.63 -19.64 -18.54
N PHE A 164 -2.22 -18.51 -18.13
CA PHE A 164 -2.55 -18.24 -16.73
C PHE A 164 -3.77 -19.06 -16.29
N GLU A 165 -4.85 -19.03 -17.07
CA GLU A 165 -6.09 -19.77 -16.79
C GLU A 165 -5.85 -21.29 -16.66
N VAL A 166 -4.97 -21.86 -17.51
CA VAL A 166 -4.53 -23.27 -17.42
C VAL A 166 -3.92 -23.60 -16.06
N LYS A 167 -3.07 -22.73 -15.53
CA LYS A 167 -2.46 -22.93 -14.21
C LYS A 167 -3.47 -22.76 -13.09
N GLN A 168 -4.35 -21.77 -13.19
CA GLN A 168 -5.39 -21.51 -12.21
C GLN A 168 -6.33 -22.71 -12.02
N ILE A 169 -6.84 -23.30 -13.11
CA ILE A 169 -7.69 -24.49 -13.00
C ILE A 169 -6.92 -25.70 -12.46
N GLY A 170 -5.60 -25.76 -12.70
CA GLY A 170 -4.72 -26.76 -12.09
C GLY A 170 -4.64 -26.62 -10.58
N VAL A 171 -4.46 -25.38 -10.06
CA VAL A 171 -4.47 -25.08 -8.62
C VAL A 171 -5.81 -25.47 -8.00
N PHE A 172 -6.93 -25.13 -8.66
CA PHE A 172 -8.27 -25.53 -8.20
C PHE A 172 -8.45 -27.05 -8.17
N GLY A 173 -8.01 -27.74 -9.21
CA GLY A 173 -8.05 -29.20 -9.29
C GLY A 173 -7.25 -29.89 -8.19
N GLU A 174 -6.06 -29.39 -7.87
CA GLU A 174 -5.26 -29.90 -6.75
C GLU A 174 -5.96 -29.71 -5.38
N MET A 175 -6.59 -28.55 -5.16
CA MET A 175 -7.38 -28.31 -3.95
C MET A 175 -8.58 -29.24 -3.86
N ALA A 176 -9.29 -29.47 -4.99
CA ALA A 176 -10.42 -30.39 -5.05
C ALA A 176 -10.00 -31.84 -4.76
N LYS A 177 -8.89 -32.30 -5.34
CA LYS A 177 -8.31 -33.63 -5.11
C LYS A 177 -7.95 -33.90 -3.65
N ARG A 178 -7.55 -32.85 -2.92
CA ARG A 178 -7.25 -32.92 -1.49
C ARG A 178 -8.51 -32.85 -0.61
N GLY A 179 -9.69 -32.70 -1.21
CA GLY A 179 -10.97 -32.60 -0.51
C GLY A 179 -11.25 -31.24 0.11
N TYR A 180 -10.51 -30.20 -0.28
CA TYR A 180 -10.73 -28.85 0.24
C TYR A 180 -11.85 -28.09 -0.46
N ILE A 181 -12.22 -28.51 -1.69
CA ILE A 181 -13.33 -27.91 -2.45
C ILE A 181 -14.58 -28.75 -2.25
N TYR A 182 -15.66 -28.15 -1.83
CA TYR A 182 -16.94 -28.82 -1.63
C TYR A 182 -18.13 -27.89 -1.94
N LYS A 183 -19.28 -28.47 -2.29
CA LYS A 183 -20.55 -27.79 -2.46
C LYS A 183 -21.38 -27.89 -1.18
N GLY A 184 -21.97 -26.80 -0.74
CA GLY A 184 -22.80 -26.81 0.45
C GLY A 184 -23.78 -25.65 0.52
N LEU A 185 -24.84 -25.86 1.28
CA LEU A 185 -25.79 -24.82 1.67
C LEU A 185 -25.21 -24.09 2.89
N LYS A 186 -24.92 -22.80 2.75
CA LYS A 186 -24.50 -21.90 3.84
C LYS A 186 -25.07 -20.50 3.64
N THR A 187 -25.18 -19.76 4.71
CA THR A 187 -25.51 -18.34 4.68
C THR A 187 -24.26 -17.55 4.31
N VAL A 188 -24.32 -16.82 3.20
CA VAL A 188 -23.21 -16.00 2.66
C VAL A 188 -23.68 -14.56 2.48
N TYR A 189 -22.73 -13.63 2.41
CA TYR A 189 -23.01 -12.28 1.94
C TYR A 189 -23.53 -12.34 0.51
N TRP A 190 -24.64 -11.67 0.26
CA TRP A 190 -25.31 -11.62 -1.03
C TRP A 190 -25.66 -10.19 -1.43
N CYS A 191 -25.21 -9.76 -2.60
CA CYS A 191 -25.62 -8.50 -3.17
C CYS A 191 -26.84 -8.68 -4.09
N THR A 192 -27.99 -8.20 -3.68
CA THR A 192 -29.25 -8.31 -4.45
C THR A 192 -29.24 -7.48 -5.73
N HIS A 193 -28.45 -6.38 -5.76
CA HIS A 193 -28.28 -5.54 -6.95
C HIS A 193 -27.33 -6.17 -7.97
N CYS A 194 -26.26 -6.79 -7.50
CA CYS A 194 -25.32 -7.52 -8.35
C CYS A 194 -25.77 -8.98 -8.57
N GLU A 195 -26.71 -9.52 -7.82
CA GLU A 195 -27.23 -10.89 -7.84
C GLU A 195 -26.11 -11.94 -7.75
N THR A 196 -25.22 -11.81 -6.76
CA THR A 196 -24.08 -12.70 -6.56
C THR A 196 -23.66 -12.79 -5.12
N ALA A 197 -23.07 -13.93 -4.74
CA ALA A 197 -22.36 -14.11 -3.49
C ALA A 197 -21.11 -13.20 -3.45
N LEU A 198 -20.73 -12.79 -2.25
CA LEU A 198 -19.55 -11.98 -1.99
C LEU A 198 -18.71 -12.63 -0.88
N ALA A 199 -17.37 -12.54 -1.01
CA ALA A 199 -16.44 -12.86 0.06
C ALA A 199 -16.31 -11.67 1.03
N GLU A 200 -15.73 -11.89 2.22
CA GLU A 200 -15.51 -10.85 3.22
C GLU A 200 -14.65 -9.68 2.67
N ALA A 201 -13.69 -9.98 1.80
CA ALA A 201 -12.84 -8.96 1.14
C ALA A 201 -13.63 -8.02 0.21
N GLU A 202 -14.85 -8.37 -0.15
CA GLU A 202 -15.73 -7.62 -1.06
C GLU A 202 -16.80 -6.81 -0.32
N ILE A 203 -16.69 -6.71 1.03
CA ILE A 203 -17.61 -5.99 1.90
C ILE A 203 -16.96 -4.71 2.42
N GLU A 204 -17.71 -3.62 2.36
CA GLU A 204 -17.39 -2.35 3.00
C GLU A 204 -18.48 -2.01 4.02
N TYR A 205 -18.12 -1.37 5.13
CA TYR A 205 -19.09 -0.93 6.13
C TYR A 205 -19.37 0.56 5.98
N ALA A 206 -20.66 0.91 5.99
CA ALA A 206 -21.12 2.29 5.95
C ALA A 206 -22.28 2.50 6.94
N GLU A 207 -22.48 3.74 7.39
CA GLU A 207 -23.61 4.06 8.28
C GLU A 207 -24.93 3.90 7.53
N LYS A 208 -25.85 3.12 8.10
CA LYS A 208 -27.22 2.93 7.62
C LYS A 208 -28.22 3.24 8.74
N LYS A 209 -29.31 3.90 8.38
CA LYS A 209 -30.48 4.04 9.25
C LYS A 209 -31.42 2.87 9.00
N SER A 210 -31.72 2.09 10.03
CA SER A 210 -32.62 0.94 9.99
C SER A 210 -33.74 1.09 11.00
N PHE A 211 -34.84 0.37 10.78
CA PHE A 211 -35.85 0.20 11.82
C PHE A 211 -35.30 -0.64 12.96
N SER A 212 -35.82 -0.44 14.17
CA SER A 212 -35.58 -1.24 15.35
C SER A 212 -36.94 -1.62 15.92
N ILE A 213 -37.21 -2.92 16.06
CA ILE A 213 -38.51 -3.40 16.53
C ILE A 213 -38.39 -4.42 17.67
N TYR A 214 -39.30 -4.35 18.62
CA TYR A 214 -39.51 -5.35 19.67
C TYR A 214 -40.78 -6.13 19.35
N VAL A 215 -40.71 -7.47 19.33
CA VAL A 215 -41.79 -8.34 18.88
C VAL A 215 -42.00 -9.46 19.88
N LYS A 216 -43.25 -9.69 20.31
CA LYS A 216 -43.61 -10.77 21.21
C LYS A 216 -44.10 -12.02 20.49
N PHE A 217 -43.65 -13.16 20.98
CA PHE A 217 -44.00 -14.50 20.53
C PHE A 217 -44.73 -15.22 21.66
N ALA A 218 -45.92 -15.67 21.41
CA ALA A 218 -46.74 -16.31 22.46
C ALA A 218 -46.21 -17.71 22.84
N TYR A 219 -46.15 -18.00 24.13
CA TYR A 219 -45.74 -19.32 24.62
C TYR A 219 -46.72 -20.41 24.17
N VAL A 220 -46.22 -21.58 23.84
CA VAL A 220 -47.01 -22.75 23.41
C VAL A 220 -46.85 -23.90 24.41
N ASN A 221 -45.60 -24.40 24.61
CA ASN A 221 -45.29 -25.51 25.52
C ASN A 221 -43.78 -25.63 25.76
N GLY A 222 -43.37 -26.50 26.68
CA GLY A 222 -41.97 -26.81 26.99
C GLY A 222 -41.41 -25.92 28.11
N ALA A 223 -40.32 -26.39 28.74
CA ALA A 223 -39.65 -25.73 29.87
C ALA A 223 -40.61 -25.41 31.06
N GLU A 224 -41.50 -26.32 31.38
CA GLU A 224 -42.54 -26.15 32.40
C GLU A 224 -41.99 -25.80 33.77
N SER A 225 -40.75 -26.22 34.09
CA SER A 225 -40.04 -25.89 35.35
C SER A 225 -39.75 -24.39 35.50
N THR A 226 -39.71 -23.66 34.41
CA THR A 226 -39.40 -22.22 34.40
C THR A 226 -40.63 -21.34 34.49
N LEU A 227 -41.83 -21.92 34.36
CA LEU A 227 -43.08 -21.14 34.29
C LEU A 227 -43.38 -20.49 35.67
N PRO A 228 -43.87 -19.24 35.68
CA PRO A 228 -44.20 -18.55 36.92
C PRO A 228 -45.45 -19.17 37.56
N ALA A 229 -45.37 -19.56 38.84
CA ALA A 229 -46.42 -20.29 39.57
C ALA A 229 -47.75 -19.53 39.56
N GLY A 230 -48.81 -20.20 39.10
CA GLY A 230 -50.17 -19.64 39.07
C GLY A 230 -50.43 -18.55 38.01
N PHE A 231 -49.51 -18.33 37.08
CA PHE A 231 -49.68 -17.38 35.99
C PHE A 231 -50.39 -18.05 34.80
N ASP A 232 -51.23 -17.31 34.11
CA ASP A 232 -51.93 -17.79 32.92
C ASP A 232 -50.93 -17.95 31.74
N THR A 233 -50.71 -19.18 31.28
CA THR A 233 -49.74 -19.46 30.18
C THR A 233 -50.10 -18.79 28.86
N SER A 234 -51.37 -18.44 28.62
CA SER A 234 -51.82 -17.68 27.45
C SER A 234 -51.33 -16.22 27.45
N LYS A 235 -50.81 -15.75 28.57
CA LYS A 235 -50.26 -14.40 28.80
C LYS A 235 -48.71 -14.39 28.85
N LEU A 236 -48.07 -15.50 28.51
CA LEU A 236 -46.60 -15.60 28.48
C LEU A 236 -46.07 -15.36 27.07
N PHE A 237 -45.06 -14.53 27.00
CA PHE A 237 -44.44 -14.18 25.70
C PHE A 237 -42.91 -14.14 25.79
N SER A 238 -42.20 -14.63 24.79
CA SER A 238 -40.80 -14.26 24.56
C SER A 238 -40.78 -12.98 23.75
N VAL A 239 -39.97 -12.00 24.15
CA VAL A 239 -39.81 -10.74 23.40
C VAL A 239 -38.46 -10.71 22.75
N ILE A 240 -38.47 -10.65 21.42
CA ILE A 240 -37.23 -10.52 20.61
C ILE A 240 -37.01 -9.07 20.18
N TRP A 241 -35.76 -8.75 19.80
CA TRP A 241 -35.38 -7.50 19.19
C TRP A 241 -34.69 -7.74 17.86
N THR A 242 -35.02 -6.93 16.85
CA THR A 242 -34.37 -7.00 15.55
C THR A 242 -34.27 -5.62 14.88
N THR A 243 -33.21 -5.43 14.10
CA THR A 243 -33.00 -4.25 13.24
C THR A 243 -33.30 -4.53 11.76
N THR A 244 -33.71 -5.75 11.44
CA THR A 244 -34.04 -6.22 10.08
C THR A 244 -35.45 -6.81 10.03
N PRO A 245 -36.52 -5.97 10.10
CA PRO A 245 -37.93 -6.44 10.12
C PRO A 245 -38.29 -7.37 8.97
N TRP A 246 -37.65 -7.18 7.80
CA TRP A 246 -37.85 -8.00 6.61
C TRP A 246 -37.46 -9.49 6.79
N THR A 247 -36.67 -9.84 7.82
CA THR A 247 -36.31 -11.25 8.07
C THR A 247 -37.37 -11.98 8.91
N MET A 248 -38.30 -11.26 9.50
CA MET A 248 -39.38 -11.84 10.34
C MET A 248 -40.19 -12.95 9.68
N PRO A 249 -40.57 -12.85 8.37
CA PRO A 249 -41.26 -13.97 7.68
C PRO A 249 -40.47 -15.26 7.68
N ALA A 250 -39.12 -15.19 7.67
CA ALA A 250 -38.20 -16.34 7.66
C ALA A 250 -37.76 -16.79 9.07
N ASN A 251 -38.32 -16.25 10.15
CA ASN A 251 -38.01 -16.71 11.50
C ASN A 251 -38.39 -18.17 11.69
N GLN A 252 -37.51 -18.98 12.27
CA GLN A 252 -37.71 -20.39 12.54
C GLN A 252 -37.42 -20.80 14.00
N ALA A 253 -36.74 -19.94 14.76
CA ALA A 253 -36.37 -20.21 16.15
C ALA A 253 -36.17 -18.90 16.94
N ILE A 254 -35.91 -19.03 18.22
CA ILE A 254 -35.43 -17.97 19.12
C ILE A 254 -34.16 -18.51 19.78
N SER A 255 -33.06 -17.79 19.73
CA SER A 255 -31.81 -18.18 20.38
C SER A 255 -31.65 -17.50 21.74
N VAL A 256 -31.18 -18.27 22.74
CA VAL A 256 -30.84 -17.79 24.10
C VAL A 256 -29.46 -18.34 24.49
N ASN A 257 -28.75 -17.63 25.36
CA ASN A 257 -27.45 -18.08 25.85
C ASN A 257 -27.68 -19.03 27.06
N PRO A 258 -27.12 -20.26 27.02
CA PRO A 258 -27.32 -21.24 28.10
C PRO A 258 -26.80 -20.81 29.48
N GLU A 259 -25.76 -19.97 29.51
CA GLU A 259 -25.07 -19.54 30.72
C GLU A 259 -25.69 -18.28 31.37
N LEU A 260 -26.48 -17.52 30.63
CA LEU A 260 -27.11 -16.31 31.13
C LEU A 260 -28.35 -16.62 31.98
N ASP A 261 -28.67 -15.71 32.92
CA ASP A 261 -29.87 -15.77 33.72
C ASP A 261 -31.02 -15.07 32.96
N TYR A 262 -32.18 -15.73 32.92
CA TYR A 262 -33.46 -15.25 32.34
C TYR A 262 -34.53 -15.18 33.37
N SER A 263 -35.46 -14.28 33.17
CA SER A 263 -36.62 -14.13 34.04
C SER A 263 -37.93 -13.93 33.26
N TRP A 264 -39.01 -14.43 33.82
CA TRP A 264 -40.34 -13.96 33.48
C TRP A 264 -40.59 -12.64 34.21
N VAL A 265 -40.84 -11.59 33.43
CA VAL A 265 -41.05 -10.23 33.91
C VAL A 265 -42.49 -9.84 33.67
N LYS A 266 -43.24 -9.61 34.74
CA LYS A 266 -44.62 -9.19 34.66
C LYS A 266 -44.74 -7.73 34.27
N ILE A 267 -45.54 -7.47 33.24
CA ILE A 267 -45.81 -6.15 32.69
C ILE A 267 -47.33 -6.07 32.44
N GLY A 268 -48.02 -5.32 33.29
CA GLY A 268 -49.47 -5.33 33.28
C GLY A 268 -50.08 -6.71 33.60
N ASP A 269 -50.82 -7.30 32.66
CA ASP A 269 -51.43 -8.65 32.77
C ASP A 269 -50.64 -9.72 31.97
N GLU A 270 -49.53 -9.36 31.34
CA GLU A 270 -48.65 -10.26 30.60
C GLU A 270 -47.37 -10.53 31.40
N ALA A 271 -46.62 -11.62 31.06
CA ALA A 271 -45.28 -11.84 31.50
C ALA A 271 -44.34 -12.09 30.28
N TRP A 272 -43.25 -11.37 30.26
CA TRP A 272 -42.29 -11.39 29.16
C TRP A 272 -40.99 -12.07 29.58
N LEU A 273 -40.48 -12.93 28.74
CA LEU A 273 -39.17 -13.59 28.91
C LEU A 273 -38.04 -12.64 28.46
N LEU A 274 -37.15 -12.27 29.39
CA LEU A 274 -36.04 -11.36 29.17
C LEU A 274 -34.79 -11.88 29.90
N ALA A 275 -33.62 -11.61 29.37
CA ALA A 275 -32.34 -11.83 30.08
C ALA A 275 -32.20 -10.82 31.23
N ASN A 276 -31.78 -11.28 32.41
CA ASN A 276 -31.69 -10.45 33.63
C ASN A 276 -30.85 -9.19 33.44
N GLY A 277 -29.68 -9.31 32.76
CA GLY A 277 -28.79 -8.18 32.51
C GLY A 277 -29.40 -7.10 31.60
N LEU A 278 -30.48 -7.37 30.90
CA LEU A 278 -31.11 -6.46 29.94
C LEU A 278 -32.51 -5.96 30.38
N ILE A 279 -33.08 -6.44 31.49
CA ILE A 279 -34.45 -6.10 31.90
C ILE A 279 -34.64 -4.57 31.98
N GLU A 280 -33.76 -3.86 32.69
CA GLU A 280 -33.91 -2.41 32.90
C GLU A 280 -33.81 -1.63 31.56
N THR A 281 -32.81 -1.96 30.73
CA THR A 281 -32.58 -1.29 29.44
C THR A 281 -33.73 -1.59 28.48
N ALA A 282 -34.07 -2.86 28.30
CA ALA A 282 -35.13 -3.28 27.38
C ALA A 282 -36.49 -2.73 27.75
N THR A 283 -36.90 -2.77 29.04
CA THR A 283 -38.19 -2.23 29.50
C THR A 283 -38.28 -0.72 29.28
N LYS A 284 -37.21 0.01 29.54
CA LYS A 284 -37.13 1.45 29.28
C LYS A 284 -37.26 1.76 27.76
N GLU A 285 -36.56 1.03 26.89
CA GLU A 285 -36.66 1.22 25.45
C GLU A 285 -38.02 0.84 24.87
N MET A 286 -38.69 -0.14 25.48
CA MET A 286 -40.07 -0.52 25.14
C MET A 286 -41.12 0.41 25.73
N GLY A 287 -40.75 1.41 26.55
CA GLY A 287 -41.67 2.38 27.16
C GLY A 287 -42.51 1.80 28.31
N VAL A 288 -41.98 0.78 29.00
CA VAL A 288 -42.63 0.16 30.16
C VAL A 288 -42.35 0.99 31.41
N GLU A 289 -43.45 1.46 32.09
CA GLU A 289 -43.32 2.32 33.27
C GLU A 289 -43.04 1.54 34.56
N SER A 290 -43.54 0.30 34.67
CA SER A 290 -43.34 -0.57 35.84
C SER A 290 -43.35 -2.03 35.47
N TYR A 291 -42.54 -2.80 36.17
CA TYR A 291 -42.48 -4.26 36.00
C TYR A 291 -42.20 -4.98 37.32
N GLU A 292 -42.42 -6.29 37.35
CA GLU A 292 -42.13 -7.18 38.48
C GLU A 292 -41.41 -8.44 37.95
N VAL A 293 -40.27 -8.80 38.54
CA VAL A 293 -39.56 -10.05 38.20
C VAL A 293 -40.23 -11.19 38.99
N LEU A 294 -40.79 -12.17 38.27
CA LEU A 294 -41.56 -13.26 38.88
C LEU A 294 -40.65 -14.40 39.35
N ASN A 295 -39.71 -14.85 38.51
CA ASN A 295 -38.77 -15.90 38.82
C ASN A 295 -37.57 -15.80 37.88
N THR A 296 -36.43 -16.45 38.26
CA THR A 296 -35.17 -16.44 37.53
C THR A 296 -34.64 -17.86 37.35
N PHE A 297 -34.08 -18.19 36.21
CA PHE A 297 -33.56 -19.50 35.85
C PHE A 297 -32.46 -19.35 34.79
N LYS A 298 -31.69 -20.41 34.52
CA LYS A 298 -30.69 -20.40 33.46
C LYS A 298 -31.30 -20.55 32.07
N GLY A 299 -30.67 -19.90 31.06
CA GLY A 299 -31.07 -20.07 29.65
C GLY A 299 -31.06 -21.52 29.19
N SER A 300 -30.19 -22.36 29.74
CA SER A 300 -30.16 -23.81 29.46
C SER A 300 -31.45 -24.53 29.82
N GLU A 301 -32.26 -24.03 30.78
CA GLU A 301 -33.53 -24.59 31.16
C GLU A 301 -34.67 -24.33 30.16
N LEU A 302 -34.45 -23.43 29.20
CA LEU A 302 -35.43 -23.07 28.18
C LEU A 302 -35.30 -23.90 26.89
N GLU A 303 -34.32 -24.81 26.80
CA GLU A 303 -34.02 -25.57 25.55
C GLU A 303 -35.31 -26.23 25.02
N LEU A 304 -35.60 -26.00 23.72
CA LEU A 304 -36.74 -26.52 22.99
C LEU A 304 -38.15 -26.08 23.49
N ALA A 305 -38.25 -25.09 24.37
CA ALA A 305 -39.55 -24.43 24.66
C ALA A 305 -40.07 -23.79 23.36
N ASN A 306 -41.35 -23.97 23.08
CA ASN A 306 -41.96 -23.53 21.83
C ASN A 306 -42.76 -22.24 22.01
N PHE A 307 -42.58 -21.34 21.05
CA PHE A 307 -43.33 -20.09 20.96
C PHE A 307 -43.98 -19.99 19.57
N LYS A 308 -45.19 -19.44 19.50
CA LYS A 308 -45.93 -19.26 18.26
C LYS A 308 -45.37 -18.08 17.47
N HIS A 309 -45.10 -18.31 16.18
CA HIS A 309 -44.72 -17.24 15.26
C HIS A 309 -45.85 -16.19 15.15
N PRO A 310 -45.56 -14.89 15.16
CA PRO A 310 -46.60 -13.85 15.29
C PRO A 310 -47.56 -13.72 14.10
N PHE A 311 -47.23 -14.26 12.92
CA PHE A 311 -48.11 -14.20 11.74
C PHE A 311 -47.96 -15.38 10.76
N ALA A 312 -47.06 -16.34 11.02
CA ALA A 312 -46.93 -17.57 10.21
C ALA A 312 -47.42 -18.79 11.01
N ASP A 313 -47.99 -19.81 10.32
CA ASP A 313 -48.47 -21.00 10.99
C ASP A 313 -47.35 -22.00 11.29
N ARG A 314 -46.44 -21.60 12.19
CA ARG A 314 -45.40 -22.46 12.75
C ARG A 314 -45.00 -22.02 14.15
N ASN A 315 -44.30 -22.91 14.84
CA ASN A 315 -43.68 -22.61 16.12
C ASN A 315 -42.20 -22.25 15.92
N ALA A 316 -41.65 -21.42 16.82
CA ALA A 316 -40.27 -21.08 16.96
C ALA A 316 -39.73 -21.69 18.27
N PRO A 317 -39.01 -22.81 18.23
CA PRO A 317 -38.40 -23.39 19.42
C PRO A 317 -37.25 -22.52 19.92
N ILE A 318 -36.97 -22.56 21.22
CA ILE A 318 -35.75 -21.97 21.79
C ILE A 318 -34.55 -22.88 21.49
N LEU A 319 -33.51 -22.30 20.94
CA LEU A 319 -32.21 -22.93 20.70
C LEU A 319 -31.14 -22.27 21.58
N LEU A 320 -30.20 -23.08 22.07
CA LEU A 320 -29.08 -22.58 22.90
C LEU A 320 -27.94 -22.14 22.00
N GLY A 321 -27.58 -20.84 22.08
CA GLY A 321 -26.52 -20.25 21.29
C GLY A 321 -25.60 -19.32 22.09
N SER A 322 -24.31 -19.58 22.11
CA SER A 322 -23.32 -18.75 22.82
C SER A 322 -23.11 -17.37 22.19
N HIS A 323 -23.58 -17.14 20.96
CA HIS A 323 -23.55 -15.85 20.27
C HIS A 323 -24.49 -14.80 20.88
N VAL A 324 -25.44 -15.20 21.70
CA VAL A 324 -26.36 -14.27 22.39
C VAL A 324 -25.61 -13.55 23.51
N THR A 325 -25.55 -12.22 23.46
CA THR A 325 -24.82 -11.35 24.41
C THR A 325 -25.77 -10.43 25.17
N LEU A 326 -25.26 -9.67 26.13
CA LEU A 326 -25.99 -8.65 26.89
C LEU A 326 -25.73 -7.20 26.40
N ASP A 327 -25.27 -7.03 25.16
CA ASP A 327 -24.91 -5.71 24.65
C ASP A 327 -26.13 -4.88 24.24
N ALA A 328 -27.17 -5.54 23.74
CA ALA A 328 -28.41 -4.88 23.30
C ALA A 328 -29.61 -5.84 23.24
N GLY A 329 -30.82 -5.30 23.11
CA GLY A 329 -32.06 -6.05 22.90
C GLY A 329 -32.61 -6.66 24.17
N THR A 330 -33.02 -7.93 24.13
CA THR A 330 -33.75 -8.62 25.20
C THR A 330 -33.06 -9.87 25.75
N GLY A 331 -31.99 -10.32 25.09
CA GLY A 331 -31.35 -11.62 25.34
C GLY A 331 -32.11 -12.81 24.72
N CYS A 332 -33.24 -12.56 24.05
CA CYS A 332 -33.94 -13.50 23.21
C CYS A 332 -33.74 -13.05 21.75
N VAL A 333 -32.94 -13.78 20.96
CA VAL A 333 -32.53 -13.36 19.61
C VAL A 333 -33.45 -14.02 18.58
N HIS A 334 -34.05 -13.20 17.72
CA HIS A 334 -34.73 -13.62 16.51
C HIS A 334 -33.79 -14.44 15.62
N THR A 335 -34.15 -15.69 15.32
CA THR A 335 -33.34 -16.62 14.58
C THR A 335 -33.96 -16.95 13.23
N ALA A 336 -33.33 -16.41 12.15
CA ALA A 336 -33.72 -16.65 10.77
C ALA A 336 -32.53 -17.26 10.01
N PRO A 337 -32.36 -18.59 9.99
CA PRO A 337 -31.13 -19.27 9.53
C PRO A 337 -30.78 -19.00 8.06
N ALA A 338 -31.73 -18.58 7.24
CA ALA A 338 -31.46 -18.15 5.87
C ALA A 338 -30.79 -16.76 5.77
N HIS A 339 -30.80 -15.96 6.84
CA HIS A 339 -30.44 -14.54 6.83
C HIS A 339 -29.50 -14.11 7.97
N GLY A 340 -28.85 -15.07 8.65
CA GLY A 340 -27.85 -14.83 9.68
C GLY A 340 -26.87 -16.01 9.76
N GLU A 341 -25.58 -15.75 9.86
CA GLU A 341 -24.55 -16.79 9.93
C GLU A 341 -24.64 -17.56 11.25
N ASP A 342 -24.72 -16.86 12.39
CA ASP A 342 -24.91 -17.48 13.72
C ASP A 342 -26.23 -18.24 13.79
N ASP A 343 -27.29 -17.67 13.22
CA ASP A 343 -28.60 -18.33 13.14
C ASP A 343 -28.53 -19.63 12.35
N PHE A 344 -27.80 -19.62 11.22
CA PHE A 344 -27.58 -20.81 10.41
C PHE A 344 -26.81 -21.87 11.20
N ASN A 345 -25.71 -21.49 11.85
CA ASN A 345 -24.82 -22.41 12.55
C ASN A 345 -25.54 -23.09 13.73
N VAL A 346 -26.31 -22.35 14.53
CA VAL A 346 -27.05 -22.92 15.66
C VAL A 346 -28.15 -23.87 15.18
N VAL A 347 -28.92 -23.51 14.14
CA VAL A 347 -29.94 -24.36 13.56
C VAL A 347 -29.35 -25.62 12.96
N LYS A 348 -28.23 -25.49 12.22
CA LYS A 348 -27.51 -26.63 11.65
C LYS A 348 -27.03 -27.60 12.72
N ALA A 349 -26.42 -27.10 13.80
CA ALA A 349 -25.97 -27.93 14.91
C ALA A 349 -27.10 -28.74 15.55
N TYR A 350 -28.27 -28.12 15.76
CA TYR A 350 -29.44 -28.81 16.27
C TYR A 350 -30.03 -29.84 15.30
N LYS A 351 -30.01 -29.53 14.02
CA LYS A 351 -30.45 -30.46 12.95
C LYS A 351 -29.52 -31.66 12.86
N ASP A 352 -28.20 -31.43 12.84
CA ASP A 352 -27.18 -32.49 12.78
C ASP A 352 -27.24 -33.40 14.02
N ALA A 353 -27.62 -32.84 15.20
CA ALA A 353 -27.87 -33.59 16.43
C ALA A 353 -29.24 -34.31 16.45
N GLY A 354 -30.08 -34.18 15.42
CA GLY A 354 -31.43 -34.76 15.36
C GLY A 354 -32.41 -34.20 16.36
N LYS A 355 -32.19 -33.01 16.94
CA LYS A 355 -33.04 -32.35 17.91
C LYS A 355 -34.20 -31.55 17.29
N ILE A 356 -34.04 -31.12 16.02
CA ILE A 356 -35.05 -30.43 15.20
C ILE A 356 -35.09 -31.06 13.81
N ASP A 357 -36.21 -30.92 13.15
CA ASP A 357 -36.53 -31.63 11.91
C ASP A 357 -37.06 -30.67 10.80
N PHE A 358 -36.83 -29.39 10.85
CA PHE A 358 -37.25 -28.45 9.81
C PHE A 358 -36.07 -28.07 8.90
N ASP A 359 -36.38 -27.83 7.60
CA ASP A 359 -35.41 -27.30 6.64
C ASP A 359 -35.26 -25.79 6.75
N ILE A 360 -34.12 -25.28 6.36
CA ILE A 360 -33.83 -23.84 6.32
C ILE A 360 -34.75 -23.14 5.34
N LEU A 361 -35.56 -22.20 5.83
CA LEU A 361 -36.58 -21.50 5.07
C LEU A 361 -35.99 -20.24 4.39
N SER A 362 -35.60 -20.36 3.13
CA SER A 362 -35.18 -19.23 2.29
C SER A 362 -36.40 -18.68 1.53
N LEU A 363 -36.86 -17.46 1.88
CA LEU A 363 -38.03 -16.81 1.29
C LEU A 363 -37.70 -15.67 0.33
N VAL A 364 -36.39 -15.42 0.07
CA VAL A 364 -35.89 -14.30 -0.74
C VAL A 364 -35.09 -14.82 -1.92
N ASP A 365 -35.46 -14.38 -3.12
CA ASP A 365 -34.75 -14.75 -4.36
C ASP A 365 -33.40 -14.00 -4.54
N ALA A 366 -32.72 -14.24 -5.66
CA ALA A 366 -31.44 -13.62 -5.97
C ALA A 366 -31.52 -12.09 -6.10
N THR A 367 -32.67 -11.56 -6.50
CA THR A 367 -32.90 -10.10 -6.70
C THR A 367 -33.33 -9.38 -5.43
N GLY A 368 -33.44 -10.10 -4.30
CA GLY A 368 -33.89 -9.52 -3.03
C GLY A 368 -35.42 -9.38 -2.93
N ARG A 369 -36.18 -10.16 -3.69
CA ARG A 369 -37.64 -10.17 -3.64
C ARG A 369 -38.15 -11.42 -2.95
N TYR A 370 -39.25 -11.28 -2.22
CA TYR A 370 -39.92 -12.44 -1.64
C TYR A 370 -40.49 -13.36 -2.72
N ILE A 371 -40.30 -14.66 -2.56
CA ILE A 371 -40.95 -15.69 -3.38
C ILE A 371 -42.36 -15.96 -2.92
N ALA A 372 -43.18 -16.58 -3.78
CA ALA A 372 -44.60 -16.86 -3.47
C ALA A 372 -44.84 -17.56 -2.13
N LYS A 373 -43.92 -18.43 -1.69
CA LYS A 373 -43.98 -19.18 -0.43
C LYS A 373 -44.10 -18.27 0.82
N VAL A 374 -43.74 -16.99 0.76
CA VAL A 374 -43.84 -16.04 1.86
C VAL A 374 -45.32 -15.81 2.27
N ASP A 375 -46.25 -16.00 1.33
CA ASP A 375 -47.67 -15.77 1.52
C ASP A 375 -48.43 -17.03 1.95
N GLU A 376 -47.75 -18.19 2.09
CA GLU A 376 -48.31 -19.47 2.54
C GLU A 376 -48.28 -19.57 4.06
N PRO A 377 -49.21 -20.38 4.69
CA PRO A 377 -50.34 -19.86 5.42
C PRO A 377 -49.92 -18.88 6.48
N ARG A 378 -50.57 -17.73 6.47
CA ARG A 378 -50.38 -16.65 7.43
C ARG A 378 -51.31 -16.76 8.61
N TYR A 379 -50.81 -16.26 9.75
CA TYR A 379 -51.58 -16.08 10.95
C TYR A 379 -52.17 -14.66 10.93
N GLY A 380 -53.48 -14.58 10.72
CA GLY A 380 -54.21 -13.32 10.65
C GLY A 380 -54.51 -12.83 9.23
N ASP A 381 -55.56 -12.03 9.14
CA ASP A 381 -56.03 -11.46 7.87
C ASP A 381 -55.13 -10.30 7.45
N THR A 382 -54.34 -10.49 6.40
CA THR A 382 -53.51 -9.42 5.84
C THR A 382 -53.91 -9.19 4.38
N GLU A 383 -54.42 -8.01 4.10
CA GLU A 383 -54.87 -7.60 2.75
C GLU A 383 -53.70 -7.37 1.75
N GLN A 384 -52.42 -7.44 2.22
CA GLN A 384 -51.28 -7.14 1.38
C GLN A 384 -50.32 -8.35 1.23
N PRO A 385 -50.24 -8.98 0.06
CA PRO A 385 -49.24 -10.02 -0.20
C PRO A 385 -47.81 -9.44 -0.18
N LEU A 386 -46.85 -10.22 0.35
CA LEU A 386 -45.41 -9.89 0.32
C LEU A 386 -44.71 -10.48 -0.90
N ALA A 387 -45.28 -11.48 -1.56
CA ALA A 387 -44.67 -12.10 -2.75
C ALA A 387 -44.38 -11.06 -3.83
N GLY A 388 -43.14 -11.09 -4.38
CA GLY A 388 -42.65 -10.12 -5.36
C GLY A 388 -42.23 -8.75 -4.83
N VAL A 389 -42.48 -8.45 -3.54
CA VAL A 389 -42.03 -7.20 -2.93
C VAL A 389 -40.54 -7.26 -2.61
N GLU A 390 -39.81 -6.18 -2.89
CA GLU A 390 -38.41 -6.05 -2.52
C GLU A 390 -38.26 -5.92 -1.00
N ILE A 391 -37.27 -6.56 -0.40
CA ILE A 391 -37.15 -6.71 1.06
C ILE A 391 -37.11 -5.38 1.83
N HIS A 392 -36.44 -4.35 1.30
CA HIS A 392 -36.40 -3.05 1.97
C HIS A 392 -37.75 -2.30 1.86
N ASP A 393 -38.47 -2.48 0.77
CA ASP A 393 -39.84 -1.97 0.61
C ASP A 393 -40.84 -2.75 1.51
N ALA A 394 -40.52 -4.00 1.83
CA ALA A 394 -41.34 -4.87 2.67
C ALA A 394 -41.20 -4.59 4.18
N GLU A 395 -40.21 -3.84 4.65
CA GLU A 395 -40.01 -3.55 6.08
C GLU A 395 -41.30 -2.93 6.73
N VAL A 396 -41.86 -1.93 6.08
CA VAL A 396 -43.10 -1.26 6.57
C VAL A 396 -44.33 -2.16 6.52
N PRO A 397 -44.62 -2.90 5.44
CA PRO A 397 -45.64 -3.94 5.42
C PRO A 397 -45.49 -4.97 6.55
N VAL A 398 -44.33 -5.52 6.79
CA VAL A 398 -44.07 -6.50 7.88
C VAL A 398 -44.36 -5.87 9.25
N ILE A 399 -43.91 -4.65 9.51
CA ILE A 399 -44.21 -3.93 10.76
C ILE A 399 -45.73 -3.73 10.95
N LYS A 400 -46.46 -3.41 9.88
CA LYS A 400 -47.94 -3.27 9.94
C LYS A 400 -48.62 -4.60 10.24
N ILE A 401 -48.18 -5.73 9.68
CA ILE A 401 -48.66 -7.06 9.96
C ILE A 401 -48.48 -7.38 11.46
N LEU A 402 -47.28 -7.14 12.00
CA LEU A 402 -46.97 -7.34 13.42
C LEU A 402 -47.83 -6.47 14.34
N ALA A 403 -48.09 -5.22 13.99
CA ALA A 403 -48.94 -4.30 14.74
C ALA A 403 -50.41 -4.75 14.70
N HIS A 404 -50.90 -5.16 13.53
CA HIS A 404 -52.26 -5.66 13.36
C HIS A 404 -52.54 -6.90 14.24
N ASN A 405 -51.56 -7.81 14.31
CA ASN A 405 -51.66 -9.03 15.11
C ASN A 405 -51.35 -8.81 16.61
N GLY A 406 -51.13 -7.57 17.04
CA GLY A 406 -50.81 -7.22 18.42
C GLY A 406 -49.48 -7.76 18.93
N ALA A 407 -48.58 -8.16 18.01
CA ALA A 407 -47.27 -8.70 18.34
C ALA A 407 -46.17 -7.62 18.40
N LEU A 408 -46.37 -6.46 17.78
CA LEU A 408 -45.42 -5.34 17.84
C LEU A 408 -45.51 -4.66 19.20
N VAL A 409 -44.42 -4.72 19.99
CA VAL A 409 -44.33 -4.05 21.28
C VAL A 409 -43.92 -2.60 21.13
N GLN A 410 -42.79 -2.38 20.41
CA GLN A 410 -42.22 -1.05 20.21
C GLN A 410 -41.53 -0.96 18.85
N LYS A 411 -41.49 0.25 18.28
CA LYS A 411 -40.81 0.57 17.04
C LYS A 411 -39.96 1.81 17.20
N GLY A 412 -38.72 1.71 16.81
CA GLY A 412 -37.74 2.80 16.79
C GLY A 412 -36.94 2.86 15.50
N ASN A 413 -35.87 3.64 15.53
CA ASN A 413 -34.83 3.69 14.47
C ASN A 413 -33.46 3.66 15.12
N ILE A 414 -32.53 2.98 14.45
CA ILE A 414 -31.14 2.91 14.86
C ILE A 414 -30.22 3.33 13.69
N ARG A 415 -29.09 3.94 14.01
CA ARG A 415 -27.98 4.14 13.08
C ARG A 415 -26.85 3.21 13.48
N HIS A 416 -26.38 2.44 12.54
CA HIS A 416 -25.31 1.46 12.77
C HIS A 416 -24.48 1.24 11.51
N GLN A 417 -23.30 0.64 11.69
CA GLN A 417 -22.47 0.20 10.57
C GLN A 417 -23.12 -1.01 9.91
N TYR A 418 -23.34 -0.95 8.61
CA TYR A 418 -24.01 -2.00 7.83
C TYR A 418 -23.14 -2.42 6.66
N ALA A 419 -23.13 -3.71 6.34
CA ALA A 419 -22.36 -4.26 5.23
C ALA A 419 -22.91 -3.80 3.87
N HIS A 420 -22.02 -3.30 3.01
CA HIS A 420 -22.32 -2.84 1.65
C HIS A 420 -21.42 -3.55 0.65
N CYS A 421 -21.93 -3.76 -0.54
CA CYS A 421 -21.12 -4.28 -1.66
C CYS A 421 -20.02 -3.28 -2.03
N TRP A 422 -18.78 -3.73 -2.03
CA TRP A 422 -17.62 -2.91 -2.37
C TRP A 422 -17.75 -2.22 -3.74
N ARG A 423 -18.53 -2.80 -4.66
CA ARG A 423 -18.64 -2.34 -6.04
C ARG A 423 -19.82 -1.43 -6.33
N CYS A 424 -21.05 -1.90 -6.07
CA CYS A 424 -22.24 -1.10 -6.34
C CYS A 424 -22.62 -0.17 -5.18
N LYS A 425 -21.96 -0.33 -4.00
CA LYS A 425 -22.19 0.44 -2.77
C LYS A 425 -23.60 0.29 -2.18
N ASN A 426 -24.40 -0.66 -2.67
CA ASN A 426 -25.69 -0.98 -2.09
C ASN A 426 -25.53 -1.88 -0.85
N PRO A 427 -26.46 -1.82 0.11
CA PRO A 427 -26.50 -2.73 1.24
C PRO A 427 -26.54 -4.20 0.77
N VAL A 428 -25.81 -5.08 1.45
CA VAL A 428 -25.86 -6.53 1.21
C VAL A 428 -26.72 -7.21 2.28
N ILE A 429 -27.14 -8.43 1.99
CA ILE A 429 -27.86 -9.28 2.94
C ILE A 429 -27.10 -10.56 3.19
N TYR A 430 -27.45 -11.26 4.26
CA TYR A 430 -27.12 -12.68 4.38
C TYR A 430 -28.20 -13.49 3.67
N ARG A 431 -27.78 -14.48 2.85
CA ARG A 431 -28.69 -15.39 2.12
C ARG A 431 -28.16 -16.81 2.13
N ALA A 432 -28.94 -17.74 2.64
CA ALA A 432 -28.63 -19.15 2.52
C ALA A 432 -28.80 -19.59 1.06
N THR A 433 -27.73 -20.11 0.48
CA THR A 433 -27.70 -20.59 -0.91
C THR A 433 -26.62 -21.66 -1.06
N GLU A 434 -26.83 -22.59 -1.99
CA GLU A 434 -25.79 -23.55 -2.35
C GLU A 434 -24.66 -22.83 -3.08
N GLN A 435 -23.45 -23.03 -2.60
CA GLN A 435 -22.24 -22.41 -3.15
C GLN A 435 -21.09 -23.44 -3.14
N TRP A 436 -20.03 -23.15 -3.93
CA TRP A 436 -18.76 -23.83 -3.83
C TRP A 436 -17.86 -23.13 -2.83
N PHE A 437 -17.27 -23.89 -1.93
CA PHE A 437 -16.39 -23.42 -0.87
C PHE A 437 -15.03 -24.09 -0.91
N SER A 438 -14.02 -23.35 -0.44
CA SER A 438 -12.78 -23.94 0.03
C SER A 438 -12.83 -24.06 1.55
N SER A 439 -12.65 -25.28 2.07
CA SER A 439 -12.57 -25.56 3.50
C SER A 439 -11.25 -25.07 4.05
N VAL A 440 -11.25 -23.90 4.70
CA VAL A 440 -10.03 -23.31 5.31
C VAL A 440 -9.57 -24.15 6.50
N ASP A 441 -10.48 -24.77 7.23
CA ASP A 441 -10.18 -25.63 8.40
C ASP A 441 -9.20 -26.77 8.06
N GLY A 442 -9.25 -27.28 6.82
CA GLY A 442 -8.41 -28.38 6.36
C GLY A 442 -6.91 -28.06 6.30
N TYR A 443 -6.52 -26.75 6.28
CA TYR A 443 -5.13 -26.30 6.18
C TYR A 443 -4.84 -25.03 6.99
N ARG A 444 -5.76 -24.63 7.90
CA ARG A 444 -5.60 -23.43 8.76
C ARG A 444 -4.34 -23.45 9.59
N GLN A 445 -4.06 -24.60 10.23
CA GLN A 445 -2.91 -24.73 11.14
C GLN A 445 -1.58 -24.57 10.41
N GLU A 446 -1.48 -25.13 9.19
CA GLU A 446 -0.33 -24.97 8.31
C GLU A 446 -0.16 -23.51 7.86
N ALA A 447 -1.27 -22.82 7.58
CA ALA A 447 -1.26 -21.41 7.20
C ALA A 447 -0.78 -20.52 8.37
N LEU A 448 -1.28 -20.72 9.59
CA LEU A 448 -0.85 -20.00 10.79
C LEU A 448 0.64 -20.25 11.08
N LYS A 449 1.09 -21.50 10.98
CA LYS A 449 2.50 -21.85 11.13
C LYS A 449 3.38 -21.17 10.07
N ALA A 450 2.94 -21.08 8.84
CA ALA A 450 3.69 -20.40 7.78
C ALA A 450 3.80 -18.88 8.05
N ILE A 451 2.76 -18.25 8.59
CA ILE A 451 2.78 -16.85 9.00
C ILE A 451 3.83 -16.61 10.09
N ASP A 452 3.92 -17.52 11.08
CA ASP A 452 4.85 -17.42 12.20
C ASP A 452 6.32 -17.70 11.81
N GLU A 453 6.55 -18.73 10.97
CA GLU A 453 7.89 -19.31 10.80
C GLU A 453 8.53 -19.03 9.43
N GLN A 454 7.73 -18.76 8.37
CA GLN A 454 8.24 -18.70 6.99
C GLN A 454 8.30 -17.29 6.43
N VAL A 455 7.50 -16.34 6.95
CA VAL A 455 7.32 -15.04 6.33
C VAL A 455 7.85 -13.91 7.21
N GLN A 456 8.69 -13.04 6.62
CA GLN A 456 9.11 -11.80 7.25
C GLN A 456 8.06 -10.70 6.98
N TRP A 457 7.43 -10.17 8.03
CA TRP A 457 6.44 -9.10 7.94
C TRP A 457 7.08 -7.73 8.20
N ILE A 458 6.94 -6.82 7.24
CA ILE A 458 7.48 -5.46 7.27
C ILE A 458 6.35 -4.47 6.97
N PRO A 459 5.90 -3.66 7.93
CA PRO A 459 6.25 -3.66 9.37
C PRO A 459 5.69 -4.88 10.11
N LYS A 460 6.20 -5.11 11.33
CA LYS A 460 5.85 -6.30 12.13
C LYS A 460 4.36 -6.45 12.44
N TRP A 461 3.59 -5.38 12.54
CA TRP A 461 2.14 -5.44 12.80
C TRP A 461 1.37 -6.21 11.71
N GLY A 462 1.93 -6.34 10.50
CA GLY A 462 1.36 -7.14 9.42
C GLY A 462 1.17 -8.61 9.80
N HIS A 463 2.06 -9.16 10.63
CA HIS A 463 1.96 -10.50 11.19
C HIS A 463 0.65 -10.70 11.97
N ASP A 464 0.42 -9.90 13.01
CA ASP A 464 -0.76 -10.07 13.87
C ASP A 464 -2.06 -9.86 13.09
N ARG A 465 -2.01 -8.92 12.14
CA ARG A 465 -3.18 -8.63 11.30
C ARG A 465 -3.59 -9.82 10.45
N ILE A 466 -2.67 -10.46 9.72
CA ILE A 466 -3.02 -11.61 8.88
C ILE A 466 -3.26 -12.86 9.72
N TYR A 467 -2.52 -13.04 10.82
CA TYR A 467 -2.70 -14.16 11.74
C TYR A 467 -4.13 -14.22 12.26
N ASN A 468 -4.63 -13.11 12.82
CA ASN A 468 -6.00 -13.05 13.34
C ASN A 468 -7.04 -13.23 12.23
N MET A 469 -6.81 -12.66 11.04
CA MET A 469 -7.70 -12.86 9.89
C MET A 469 -7.79 -14.32 9.45
N ILE A 470 -6.73 -15.12 9.56
CA ILE A 470 -6.75 -16.54 9.21
C ILE A 470 -7.27 -17.40 10.36
N ALA A 471 -6.93 -17.05 11.61
CA ALA A 471 -7.38 -17.79 12.80
C ALA A 471 -8.91 -17.83 12.90
N ASP A 472 -9.57 -16.70 12.67
CA ASP A 472 -11.02 -16.54 12.78
C ASP A 472 -11.77 -16.72 11.43
N ARG A 473 -11.05 -17.04 10.34
CA ARG A 473 -11.64 -17.10 9.02
C ARG A 473 -12.57 -18.30 8.87
N GLY A 474 -13.81 -18.08 8.42
CA GLY A 474 -14.68 -19.12 7.91
C GLY A 474 -14.22 -19.71 6.56
N ASP A 475 -14.97 -20.66 6.03
CA ASP A 475 -14.71 -21.19 4.70
C ASP A 475 -14.81 -20.11 3.61
N TRP A 476 -13.93 -20.23 2.62
CA TRP A 476 -13.90 -19.26 1.52
C TRP A 476 -14.94 -19.62 0.44
N VAL A 477 -15.96 -18.79 0.25
CA VAL A 477 -16.93 -18.93 -0.84
C VAL A 477 -16.24 -18.61 -2.17
N ILE A 478 -16.07 -19.63 -3.02
CA ILE A 478 -15.35 -19.52 -4.31
C ILE A 478 -16.28 -19.10 -5.44
N SER A 479 -17.53 -19.58 -5.44
CA SER A 479 -18.46 -19.39 -6.56
C SER A 479 -19.04 -17.97 -6.64
N ARG A 480 -19.14 -17.47 -7.88
CA ARG A 480 -19.79 -16.19 -8.22
C ARG A 480 -20.75 -16.38 -9.38
N GLN A 481 -21.96 -15.88 -9.25
CA GLN A 481 -23.03 -15.95 -10.26
C GLN A 481 -22.82 -14.87 -11.34
N ARG A 482 -21.68 -14.98 -12.06
CA ARG A 482 -21.21 -14.04 -13.07
C ARG A 482 -20.75 -14.78 -14.32
N ALA A 483 -20.66 -14.05 -15.44
CA ALA A 483 -20.15 -14.61 -16.70
C ALA A 483 -18.67 -14.29 -16.94
N TRP A 484 -18.17 -13.14 -16.48
CA TRP A 484 -16.81 -12.69 -16.75
C TRP A 484 -15.82 -13.12 -15.68
N GLY A 485 -15.20 -14.28 -15.85
CA GLY A 485 -14.20 -14.89 -14.98
C GLY A 485 -13.85 -16.31 -15.45
N VAL A 486 -12.96 -16.96 -14.71
CA VAL A 486 -12.61 -18.37 -14.95
C VAL A 486 -13.73 -19.25 -14.38
N PRO A 487 -14.35 -20.10 -15.18
CA PRO A 487 -15.45 -20.98 -14.72
C PRO A 487 -14.95 -21.97 -13.67
N ILE A 488 -15.83 -22.39 -12.79
CA ILE A 488 -15.57 -23.50 -11.87
C ILE A 488 -15.59 -24.79 -12.70
N PRO A 489 -14.48 -25.56 -12.78
CA PRO A 489 -14.30 -26.65 -13.74
C PRO A 489 -14.97 -27.95 -13.28
N ILE A 490 -16.27 -27.90 -13.00
CA ILE A 490 -17.06 -29.03 -12.47
C ILE A 490 -18.17 -29.39 -13.43
N TYR A 491 -18.33 -30.68 -13.65
CA TYR A 491 -19.40 -31.26 -14.43
C TYR A 491 -20.38 -31.99 -13.52
N TYR A 492 -21.63 -32.07 -13.93
CA TYR A 492 -22.68 -32.83 -13.25
C TYR A 492 -23.20 -33.94 -14.15
N CYS A 493 -23.34 -35.12 -13.59
CA CYS A 493 -24.00 -36.23 -14.29
C CYS A 493 -25.52 -36.00 -14.33
N ASP A 494 -26.10 -35.98 -15.51
CA ASP A 494 -27.54 -35.73 -15.68
C ASP A 494 -28.42 -36.85 -15.10
N HIS A 495 -27.84 -38.05 -14.84
CA HIS A 495 -28.56 -39.19 -14.32
C HIS A 495 -28.56 -39.30 -12.80
N CYS A 496 -27.40 -39.22 -12.17
CA CYS A 496 -27.28 -39.36 -10.71
C CYS A 496 -27.06 -38.07 -9.95
N GLY A 497 -26.85 -36.94 -10.64
CA GLY A 497 -26.57 -35.63 -10.01
C GLY A 497 -25.16 -35.48 -9.42
N GLU A 498 -24.31 -36.54 -9.55
CA GLU A 498 -22.94 -36.49 -9.02
C GLU A 498 -22.13 -35.38 -9.66
N HIS A 499 -21.42 -34.61 -8.87
CA HIS A 499 -20.48 -33.60 -9.35
C HIS A 499 -19.09 -34.25 -9.62
N ILE A 500 -18.50 -33.92 -10.75
CA ILE A 500 -17.32 -34.58 -11.27
C ILE A 500 -16.20 -33.57 -11.47
N ILE A 501 -15.10 -33.83 -10.78
CA ILE A 501 -13.82 -33.16 -10.94
C ILE A 501 -12.72 -34.17 -10.57
N ASN A 502 -11.80 -34.43 -11.51
CA ASN A 502 -10.67 -35.35 -11.32
C ASN A 502 -9.52 -34.97 -12.25
N ASP A 503 -8.41 -35.73 -12.18
CA ASP A 503 -7.22 -35.44 -12.98
C ASP A 503 -7.50 -35.47 -14.49
N ASP A 504 -8.35 -36.40 -14.96
CA ASP A 504 -8.69 -36.57 -16.40
C ASP A 504 -9.52 -35.38 -16.90
N THR A 505 -10.54 -34.92 -16.11
CA THR A 505 -11.39 -33.78 -16.49
C THR A 505 -10.63 -32.49 -16.48
N ILE A 506 -9.76 -32.29 -15.50
CA ILE A 506 -8.90 -31.08 -15.40
C ILE A 506 -7.87 -31.07 -16.54
N SER A 507 -7.20 -32.19 -16.82
CA SER A 507 -6.21 -32.28 -17.90
C SER A 507 -6.82 -31.99 -19.27
N SER A 508 -7.99 -32.58 -19.56
CA SER A 508 -8.73 -32.32 -20.81
C SER A 508 -9.10 -30.82 -20.93
N LEU A 509 -9.61 -30.24 -19.86
CA LEU A 509 -9.98 -28.81 -19.86
C LEU A 509 -8.76 -27.88 -19.99
N GLN A 510 -7.62 -28.24 -19.41
CA GLN A 510 -6.36 -27.50 -19.58
C GLN A 510 -5.91 -27.49 -21.06
N GLU A 511 -6.09 -28.55 -21.79
CA GLU A 511 -5.80 -28.61 -23.24
C GLU A 511 -6.71 -27.66 -24.04
N TRP A 512 -7.99 -27.55 -23.67
CA TRP A 512 -8.93 -26.64 -24.27
C TRP A 512 -8.59 -25.18 -23.93
N PHE A 513 -8.31 -24.89 -22.66
CA PHE A 513 -7.96 -23.53 -22.22
C PHE A 513 -6.63 -23.06 -22.82
N ALA A 514 -5.67 -23.96 -23.03
CA ALA A 514 -4.41 -23.61 -23.70
C ALA A 514 -4.62 -23.11 -25.14
N LYS A 515 -5.68 -23.54 -25.82
CA LYS A 515 -6.01 -23.21 -27.22
C LYS A 515 -6.94 -21.99 -27.33
N GLU A 516 -7.97 -21.90 -26.49
CA GLU A 516 -9.10 -20.96 -26.65
C GLU A 516 -9.33 -20.08 -25.41
N GLY A 517 -8.57 -20.32 -24.33
CA GLY A 517 -8.83 -19.70 -23.02
C GLY A 517 -10.13 -20.20 -22.41
N SER A 518 -10.54 -19.56 -21.31
CA SER A 518 -11.76 -19.93 -20.58
C SER A 518 -13.07 -19.71 -21.36
N ASN A 519 -13.02 -19.03 -22.51
CA ASN A 519 -14.17 -18.96 -23.43
C ASN A 519 -14.59 -20.32 -23.96
N ALA A 520 -13.67 -21.31 -24.04
CA ALA A 520 -13.98 -22.68 -24.42
C ALA A 520 -15.11 -23.28 -23.56
N TRP A 521 -15.17 -22.99 -22.27
CA TRP A 521 -16.22 -23.46 -21.37
C TRP A 521 -17.63 -23.06 -21.81
N TRP A 522 -17.76 -21.87 -22.39
CA TRP A 522 -19.04 -21.32 -22.84
C TRP A 522 -19.37 -21.63 -24.31
N ALA A 523 -18.33 -21.89 -25.11
CA ALA A 523 -18.46 -22.13 -26.55
C ALA A 523 -18.76 -23.60 -26.90
N HIS A 524 -18.36 -24.55 -26.08
CA HIS A 524 -18.46 -25.98 -26.33
C HIS A 524 -19.39 -26.69 -25.35
N GLU A 525 -19.98 -27.83 -25.77
CA GLU A 525 -20.80 -28.66 -24.90
C GLU A 525 -19.94 -29.47 -23.91
N ALA A 526 -20.52 -29.92 -22.77
CA ALA A 526 -19.80 -30.71 -21.76
C ALA A 526 -19.09 -31.94 -22.35
N LYS A 527 -19.76 -32.66 -23.26
CA LYS A 527 -19.24 -33.87 -23.89
C LYS A 527 -18.03 -33.62 -24.77
N GLU A 528 -17.90 -32.42 -25.34
CA GLU A 528 -16.74 -32.03 -26.16
C GLU A 528 -15.52 -31.74 -25.33
N LEU A 529 -15.74 -31.09 -24.15
CA LEU A 529 -14.68 -30.69 -23.23
C LEU A 529 -14.14 -31.88 -22.40
N LEU A 530 -14.93 -32.91 -22.20
CA LEU A 530 -14.54 -34.13 -21.50
C LEU A 530 -13.67 -35.05 -22.37
N PRO A 531 -12.84 -35.92 -21.77
CA PRO A 531 -12.08 -36.91 -22.52
C PRO A 531 -13.01 -37.81 -23.39
N ALA A 532 -12.54 -38.23 -24.57
CA ALA A 532 -13.33 -39.07 -25.48
C ALA A 532 -13.79 -40.38 -24.79
N GLY A 533 -15.11 -40.66 -24.83
CA GLY A 533 -15.70 -41.84 -24.19
C GLY A 533 -15.82 -41.76 -22.67
N PHE A 534 -15.68 -40.54 -22.07
CA PHE A 534 -15.83 -40.37 -20.63
C PHE A 534 -17.23 -40.77 -20.17
N THR A 535 -17.32 -41.48 -19.04
CA THR A 535 -18.55 -41.87 -18.37
C THR A 535 -18.49 -41.52 -16.90
N CYS A 536 -19.66 -41.26 -16.28
CA CYS A 536 -19.77 -40.97 -14.88
C CYS A 536 -19.15 -42.09 -14.01
N PRO A 537 -18.17 -41.77 -13.15
CA PRO A 537 -17.54 -42.75 -12.28
C PRO A 537 -18.51 -43.47 -11.32
N SER A 538 -19.60 -42.81 -10.96
CA SER A 538 -20.59 -43.31 -9.99
C SER A 538 -21.67 -44.17 -10.62
N CYS A 539 -22.16 -43.87 -11.83
CA CYS A 539 -23.29 -44.55 -12.44
C CYS A 539 -23.09 -45.03 -13.88
N GLY A 540 -21.96 -44.71 -14.52
CA GLY A 540 -21.62 -45.14 -15.86
C GLY A 540 -22.33 -44.42 -17.02
N HIS A 541 -23.19 -43.43 -16.78
CA HIS A 541 -23.85 -42.64 -17.84
C HIS A 541 -22.89 -41.62 -18.47
N ASP A 542 -23.20 -41.17 -19.71
CA ASP A 542 -22.37 -40.35 -20.58
C ASP A 542 -22.98 -38.97 -20.92
N SER A 543 -24.02 -38.55 -20.15
CA SER A 543 -24.67 -37.24 -20.29
C SER A 543 -24.32 -36.35 -19.12
N PHE A 544 -23.86 -35.11 -19.42
CA PHE A 544 -23.33 -34.18 -18.44
C PHE A 544 -23.72 -32.73 -18.77
N HIS A 545 -23.93 -31.94 -17.72
CA HIS A 545 -23.94 -30.50 -17.85
C HIS A 545 -22.81 -29.86 -17.03
N LYS A 546 -22.54 -28.58 -17.30
CA LYS A 546 -21.41 -27.82 -16.71
C LYS A 546 -21.90 -26.90 -15.60
N GLU A 547 -21.05 -26.65 -14.63
CA GLU A 547 -21.26 -25.56 -13.69
C GLU A 547 -21.32 -24.20 -14.43
N THR A 548 -22.20 -23.29 -13.98
CA THR A 548 -22.42 -21.98 -14.58
C THR A 548 -21.75 -20.85 -13.83
N ASP A 549 -21.34 -21.09 -12.59
CA ASP A 549 -20.65 -20.11 -11.75
C ASP A 549 -19.18 -19.98 -12.14
N ILE A 550 -18.62 -18.80 -11.92
CA ILE A 550 -17.19 -18.53 -12.08
C ILE A 550 -16.49 -18.52 -10.72
N MET A 551 -15.18 -18.65 -10.72
CA MET A 551 -14.35 -18.49 -9.52
C MET A 551 -14.35 -17.04 -9.05
N ASP A 552 -14.18 -16.83 -7.74
CA ASP A 552 -13.86 -15.56 -7.12
C ASP A 552 -12.58 -14.98 -7.76
N VAL A 553 -12.58 -13.70 -8.12
CA VAL A 553 -11.41 -13.02 -8.69
C VAL A 553 -10.19 -13.05 -7.76
N TRP A 554 -10.40 -13.15 -6.46
CA TRP A 554 -9.31 -13.35 -5.50
C TRP A 554 -8.64 -14.73 -5.62
N PHE A 555 -9.30 -15.70 -6.24
CA PHE A 555 -8.69 -16.98 -6.61
C PHE A 555 -7.76 -16.81 -7.83
N ASP A 556 -8.13 -15.95 -8.78
CA ASP A 556 -7.29 -15.61 -9.94
C ASP A 556 -5.97 -15.02 -9.46
N SER A 557 -6.00 -13.86 -8.78
CA SER A 557 -4.78 -13.23 -8.23
C SER A 557 -4.08 -14.11 -7.19
N GLY A 558 -4.84 -14.84 -6.37
CA GLY A 558 -4.32 -15.82 -5.40
C GLY A 558 -3.52 -16.96 -6.02
N SER A 559 -3.76 -17.28 -7.29
CA SER A 559 -3.04 -18.31 -8.06
C SER A 559 -1.85 -17.76 -8.86
N SER A 560 -1.56 -16.45 -8.77
CA SER A 560 -0.55 -15.80 -9.60
C SER A 560 0.87 -16.34 -9.38
N TRP A 561 1.18 -16.84 -8.19
CA TRP A 561 2.47 -17.50 -7.92
C TRP A 561 2.67 -18.73 -8.82
N SER A 562 1.62 -19.50 -9.12
CA SER A 562 1.67 -20.63 -10.07
C SER A 562 1.58 -20.15 -11.52
N GLY A 563 0.62 -19.25 -11.81
CA GLY A 563 0.36 -18.72 -13.16
C GLY A 563 1.47 -17.84 -13.72
N VAL A 564 2.35 -17.31 -12.88
CA VAL A 564 3.45 -16.42 -13.28
C VAL A 564 4.81 -16.98 -12.87
N LEU A 565 5.05 -17.19 -11.56
CA LEU A 565 6.38 -17.55 -11.09
C LEU A 565 6.76 -18.97 -11.52
N GLU A 566 5.98 -19.98 -11.17
CA GLU A 566 6.23 -21.37 -11.61
C GLU A 566 6.20 -21.49 -13.14
N GLN A 567 5.26 -20.80 -13.80
CA GLN A 567 5.14 -20.81 -15.26
C GLN A 567 6.41 -20.31 -15.98
N ASN A 568 7.09 -19.32 -15.42
CA ASN A 568 8.32 -18.74 -15.97
C ASN A 568 9.61 -19.31 -15.34
N GLY A 569 9.52 -20.38 -14.53
CA GLY A 569 10.65 -21.00 -13.85
C GLY A 569 11.35 -20.09 -12.85
N MET A 570 10.61 -19.17 -12.23
CA MET A 570 11.08 -18.29 -11.18
C MET A 570 10.95 -18.94 -9.80
N ASP A 571 11.66 -18.40 -8.82
CA ASP A 571 11.64 -18.92 -7.45
C ASP A 571 10.27 -18.80 -6.79
N VAL A 572 9.80 -19.91 -6.19
CA VAL A 572 8.65 -19.98 -5.29
C VAL A 572 9.08 -20.75 -4.05
N PRO A 573 9.07 -20.13 -2.86
CA PRO A 573 8.64 -18.76 -2.53
C PRO A 573 9.49 -17.68 -3.20
N CYS A 574 8.85 -16.61 -3.69
CA CYS A 574 9.57 -15.43 -4.17
C CYS A 574 10.15 -14.61 -3.00
N ALA A 575 11.04 -13.67 -3.31
CA ALA A 575 11.69 -12.87 -2.28
C ALA A 575 10.70 -11.95 -1.55
N MET A 576 9.77 -11.31 -2.27
CA MET A 576 8.91 -10.27 -1.68
C MET A 576 7.57 -10.10 -2.41
N TYR A 577 6.51 -9.87 -1.61
CA TYR A 577 5.26 -9.21 -1.99
C TYR A 577 5.27 -7.79 -1.41
N LEU A 578 4.83 -6.79 -2.19
CA LEU A 578 4.76 -5.39 -1.74
C LEU A 578 3.43 -4.78 -2.17
N GLU A 579 2.52 -4.49 -1.23
CA GLU A 579 1.22 -3.89 -1.50
C GLU A 579 0.72 -3.04 -0.32
N GLY A 580 -0.47 -2.45 -0.50
CA GLY A 580 -1.17 -1.72 0.55
C GLY A 580 -1.68 -2.60 1.69
N SER A 581 -2.00 -1.97 2.81
CA SER A 581 -2.45 -2.64 4.03
C SER A 581 -3.81 -3.36 3.89
N ASP A 582 -4.61 -3.02 2.89
CA ASP A 582 -5.85 -3.72 2.53
C ASP A 582 -5.61 -5.13 2.00
N GLN A 583 -4.42 -5.41 1.46
CA GLN A 583 -4.10 -6.71 0.86
C GLN A 583 -3.88 -7.84 1.88
N HIS A 584 -3.83 -7.55 3.18
CA HIS A 584 -3.92 -8.58 4.22
C HIS A 584 -5.27 -9.34 4.17
N ARG A 585 -6.33 -8.67 3.72
CA ARG A 585 -7.64 -9.29 3.47
C ARG A 585 -7.83 -9.71 2.01
N GLY A 586 -6.98 -9.26 1.10
CA GLY A 586 -7.00 -9.53 -0.34
C GLY A 586 -5.91 -10.50 -0.79
N TRP A 587 -4.99 -10.02 -1.62
CA TRP A 587 -3.99 -10.82 -2.33
C TRP A 587 -2.99 -11.54 -1.44
N PHE A 588 -2.50 -10.94 -0.34
CA PHE A 588 -1.61 -11.65 0.59
C PHE A 588 -2.29 -12.88 1.17
N ASN A 589 -3.58 -12.76 1.52
CA ASN A 589 -4.38 -13.82 2.08
C ASN A 589 -4.70 -14.92 1.06
N SER A 590 -5.24 -14.55 -0.11
CA SER A 590 -5.62 -15.54 -1.13
C SER A 590 -4.41 -16.31 -1.67
N SER A 591 -3.26 -15.64 -1.89
CA SER A 591 -2.01 -16.30 -2.29
C SER A 591 -1.49 -17.25 -1.22
N LEU A 592 -1.56 -16.86 0.06
CA LEU A 592 -1.18 -17.73 1.17
C LEU A 592 -2.03 -19.00 1.20
N LEU A 593 -3.36 -18.85 1.14
CA LEU A 593 -4.30 -19.96 1.22
C LEU A 593 -4.12 -20.95 0.07
N THR A 594 -4.02 -20.48 -1.17
CA THR A 594 -3.80 -21.36 -2.34
C THR A 594 -2.42 -22.03 -2.32
N GLY A 595 -1.37 -21.31 -1.89
CA GLY A 595 -0.01 -21.83 -1.73
C GLY A 595 0.05 -22.91 -0.66
N ILE A 596 -0.48 -22.68 0.52
CA ILE A 596 -0.54 -23.66 1.61
C ILE A 596 -1.37 -24.87 1.21
N ALA A 597 -2.58 -24.65 0.67
CA ALA A 597 -3.47 -25.73 0.28
C ALA A 597 -2.88 -26.66 -0.78
N THR A 598 -1.97 -26.19 -1.64
CA THR A 598 -1.43 -26.98 -2.75
C THR A 598 0.05 -27.31 -2.63
N ARG A 599 0.87 -26.45 -2.03
CA ARG A 599 2.33 -26.64 -1.90
C ARG A 599 2.80 -26.85 -0.45
N GLY A 600 1.97 -26.52 0.56
CA GLY A 600 2.33 -26.66 1.98
C GLY A 600 3.24 -25.55 2.50
N HIS A 601 3.46 -24.49 1.73
CA HIS A 601 4.26 -23.34 2.13
C HIS A 601 3.70 -22.01 1.58
N ALA A 602 4.07 -20.90 2.21
CA ALA A 602 3.75 -19.57 1.70
C ALA A 602 4.45 -19.34 0.35
N PRO A 603 3.82 -18.63 -0.61
CA PRO A 603 4.44 -18.37 -1.92
C PRO A 603 5.44 -17.20 -1.90
N TYR A 604 5.67 -16.58 -0.75
CA TYR A 604 6.55 -15.43 -0.54
C TYR A 604 7.33 -15.56 0.77
N ASN A 605 8.57 -15.01 0.79
CA ASN A 605 9.46 -15.00 1.96
C ASN A 605 9.29 -13.72 2.81
N ALA A 606 8.90 -12.61 2.19
CA ALA A 606 8.66 -11.36 2.88
C ALA A 606 7.43 -10.64 2.33
N VAL A 607 6.76 -9.90 3.21
CA VAL A 607 5.66 -8.99 2.86
C VAL A 607 6.01 -7.59 3.36
N LEU A 608 6.16 -6.65 2.41
CA LEU A 608 6.34 -5.23 2.68
C LEU A 608 5.02 -4.50 2.47
N THR A 609 4.53 -3.82 3.51
CA THR A 609 3.21 -3.20 3.49
C THR A 609 3.32 -1.68 3.55
N HIS A 610 2.57 -0.98 2.69
CA HIS A 610 2.42 0.46 2.76
C HIS A 610 1.00 0.87 3.20
N GLY A 611 0.88 2.08 3.77
CA GLY A 611 -0.41 2.70 4.12
C GLY A 611 -1.16 3.25 2.90
N PHE A 612 -2.27 3.92 3.15
CA PHE A 612 -3.07 4.60 2.12
C PHE A 612 -2.55 6.01 1.84
N VAL A 613 -2.92 6.56 0.68
CA VAL A 613 -2.73 7.97 0.42
C VAL A 613 -3.95 8.75 0.92
N VAL A 614 -3.69 9.74 1.77
CA VAL A 614 -4.68 10.63 2.38
C VAL A 614 -4.42 12.08 1.99
N ASP A 615 -5.42 12.95 2.14
CA ASP A 615 -5.23 14.37 1.85
C ASP A 615 -4.32 15.07 2.87
N GLY A 616 -4.07 16.37 2.72
CA GLY A 616 -3.20 17.14 3.59
C GLY A 616 -3.64 17.16 5.07
N GLU A 617 -4.94 17.01 5.33
CA GLU A 617 -5.54 16.91 6.66
C GLU A 617 -5.63 15.46 7.21
N GLY A 618 -5.19 14.47 6.45
CA GLY A 618 -5.21 13.06 6.85
C GLY A 618 -6.56 12.36 6.60
N ARG A 619 -7.42 12.91 5.74
CA ARG A 619 -8.71 12.32 5.38
C ARG A 619 -8.57 11.44 4.13
N LYS A 620 -9.35 10.38 4.06
CA LYS A 620 -9.44 9.53 2.87
C LYS A 620 -9.81 10.35 1.62
N MET A 621 -9.07 10.16 0.54
CA MET A 621 -9.37 10.80 -0.74
C MET A 621 -10.60 10.17 -1.39
N SER A 622 -11.52 10.99 -1.88
CA SER A 622 -12.68 10.53 -2.65
C SER A 622 -13.14 11.59 -3.65
N LYS A 623 -13.69 11.14 -4.79
CA LYS A 623 -14.25 12.04 -5.81
C LYS A 623 -15.42 12.85 -5.28
N SER A 624 -16.22 12.30 -4.36
CA SER A 624 -17.37 12.97 -3.75
C SER A 624 -16.97 14.13 -2.83
N VAL A 625 -15.82 14.05 -2.18
CA VAL A 625 -15.26 15.13 -1.35
C VAL A 625 -14.47 16.14 -2.18
N GLY A 626 -14.04 15.77 -3.41
CA GLY A 626 -13.27 16.63 -4.30
C GLY A 626 -11.80 16.83 -3.87
N ASN A 627 -11.28 15.96 -3.00
CA ASN A 627 -9.90 16.03 -2.47
C ASN A 627 -8.93 15.05 -3.16
N THR A 628 -9.32 14.47 -4.31
CA THR A 628 -8.48 13.52 -5.05
C THR A 628 -7.38 14.25 -5.84
N VAL A 629 -6.19 13.67 -5.86
CA VAL A 629 -5.06 14.07 -6.71
C VAL A 629 -4.75 12.91 -7.66
N ALA A 630 -4.76 13.16 -8.97
CA ALA A 630 -4.34 12.17 -9.95
C ALA A 630 -2.81 12.21 -10.13
N PRO A 631 -2.15 11.11 -10.52
CA PRO A 631 -0.72 11.13 -10.84
C PRO A 631 -0.36 12.17 -11.91
N SER A 632 -1.20 12.35 -12.93
CA SER A 632 -1.04 13.36 -13.98
C SER A 632 -1.01 14.79 -13.44
N ASP A 633 -1.75 15.12 -12.38
CA ASP A 633 -1.74 16.45 -11.77
C ASP A 633 -0.35 16.84 -11.24
N ILE A 634 0.47 15.86 -10.88
CA ILE A 634 1.85 16.05 -10.45
C ILE A 634 2.82 15.97 -11.62
N ILE A 635 2.71 14.92 -12.43
CA ILE A 635 3.69 14.59 -13.47
C ILE A 635 3.70 15.63 -14.59
N ASP A 636 2.53 16.11 -15.01
CA ASP A 636 2.42 17.08 -16.10
C ASP A 636 2.90 18.48 -15.71
N VAL A 637 2.99 18.76 -14.41
CA VAL A 637 3.45 20.06 -13.87
C VAL A 637 4.89 19.99 -13.36
N HIS A 638 5.21 18.95 -12.59
CA HIS A 638 6.47 18.86 -11.85
C HIS A 638 7.39 17.74 -12.33
N GLY A 639 6.87 16.76 -13.09
CA GLY A 639 7.58 15.57 -13.52
C GLY A 639 7.44 14.36 -12.61
N ALA A 640 7.79 13.19 -13.13
CA ALA A 640 7.72 11.93 -12.41
C ALA A 640 8.77 11.84 -11.28
N ASP A 641 9.97 12.42 -11.46
CA ASP A 641 10.98 12.42 -10.39
C ASP A 641 10.51 13.17 -9.12
N VAL A 642 9.69 14.23 -9.25
CA VAL A 642 9.10 14.90 -8.08
C VAL A 642 8.05 14.02 -7.40
N MET A 643 7.25 13.27 -8.15
CA MET A 643 6.32 12.27 -7.63
C MET A 643 7.09 11.13 -6.90
N ARG A 644 8.17 10.63 -7.50
CA ARG A 644 9.04 9.61 -6.91
C ARG A 644 9.73 10.11 -5.65
N LEU A 645 10.11 11.38 -5.61
CA LEU A 645 10.66 12.03 -4.43
C LEU A 645 9.62 12.13 -3.30
N TRP A 646 8.33 12.42 -3.63
CA TRP A 646 7.24 12.37 -2.67
C TRP A 646 7.11 10.98 -2.04
N VAL A 647 7.12 9.93 -2.84
CA VAL A 647 7.04 8.53 -2.36
C VAL A 647 8.15 8.22 -1.34
N SER A 648 9.36 8.74 -1.55
CA SER A 648 10.49 8.54 -0.65
C SER A 648 10.58 9.52 0.52
N SER A 649 9.77 10.59 0.54
CA SER A 649 9.88 11.65 1.55
C SER A 649 9.16 11.36 2.87
N ALA A 650 8.22 10.44 2.87
CA ALA A 650 7.41 10.08 4.02
C ALA A 650 7.64 8.63 4.46
N ASP A 651 7.36 8.33 5.72
CA ASP A 651 7.27 6.95 6.19
C ASP A 651 5.98 6.32 5.63
N TYR A 652 6.14 5.59 4.52
CA TYR A 652 5.04 4.96 3.80
C TYR A 652 4.45 3.72 4.51
N GLN A 653 5.06 3.24 5.59
CA GLN A 653 4.50 2.15 6.40
C GLN A 653 3.24 2.60 7.17
N ALA A 654 3.02 3.91 7.28
CA ALA A 654 1.79 4.55 7.73
C ALA A 654 1.08 5.24 6.54
N ASP A 655 -0.08 5.85 6.79
CA ASP A 655 -0.80 6.61 5.76
C ASP A 655 0.00 7.83 5.30
N VAL A 656 0.14 7.99 3.99
CA VAL A 656 0.96 9.02 3.34
C VAL A 656 0.11 10.21 2.95
N ARG A 657 0.47 11.38 3.48
CA ARG A 657 -0.23 12.63 3.13
C ARG A 657 0.21 13.17 1.78
N LEU A 658 -0.75 13.69 1.04
CA LEU A 658 -0.51 14.38 -0.23
C LEU A 658 -1.42 15.60 -0.36
N SER A 659 -0.81 16.73 -0.74
CA SER A 659 -1.51 17.96 -1.12
C SER A 659 -0.67 18.72 -2.15
N LYS A 660 -1.27 19.70 -2.83
CA LYS A 660 -0.56 20.56 -3.77
C LYS A 660 0.59 21.33 -3.10
N ASP A 661 0.44 21.72 -1.84
CA ASP A 661 1.49 22.43 -1.08
C ASP A 661 2.66 21.51 -0.75
N ILE A 662 2.40 20.25 -0.36
CA ILE A 662 3.44 19.24 -0.16
C ILE A 662 4.23 19.03 -1.45
N VAL A 663 3.56 18.85 -2.59
CA VAL A 663 4.23 18.67 -3.89
C VAL A 663 5.08 19.88 -4.25
N LYS A 664 4.59 21.10 -3.99
CA LYS A 664 5.34 22.33 -4.24
C LYS A 664 6.61 22.43 -3.37
N GLN A 665 6.52 22.08 -2.09
CA GLN A 665 7.69 22.01 -1.20
C GLN A 665 8.72 21.01 -1.69
N LEU A 666 8.28 19.84 -2.12
CA LEU A 666 9.15 18.79 -2.68
C LEU A 666 9.80 19.21 -4.00
N ALA A 667 9.10 19.95 -4.85
CA ALA A 667 9.68 20.53 -6.06
C ALA A 667 10.83 21.51 -5.73
N GLU A 668 10.74 22.25 -4.62
CA GLU A 668 11.84 23.11 -4.12
C GLU A 668 13.03 22.27 -3.61
N VAL A 669 12.78 21.18 -2.88
CA VAL A 669 13.84 20.24 -2.46
C VAL A 669 14.50 19.61 -3.68
N TYR A 670 13.73 19.12 -4.64
CA TYR A 670 14.23 18.61 -5.91
C TYR A 670 15.18 19.62 -6.60
N ARG A 671 14.75 20.89 -6.69
CA ARG A 671 15.54 21.95 -7.31
C ARG A 671 16.87 22.15 -6.60
N LYS A 672 16.93 22.07 -5.27
CA LYS A 672 18.19 22.17 -4.51
C LYS A 672 19.14 21.01 -4.85
N ILE A 673 18.63 19.78 -4.84
CA ILE A 673 19.41 18.59 -5.21
C ILE A 673 19.95 18.71 -6.65
N ARG A 674 19.09 19.10 -7.62
CA ARG A 674 19.48 19.32 -9.00
C ARG A 674 20.55 20.41 -9.15
N ASN A 675 20.44 21.50 -8.41
CA ASN A 675 21.44 22.58 -8.43
C ASN A 675 22.78 22.10 -7.88
N THR A 676 22.80 21.23 -6.87
CA THR A 676 24.04 20.61 -6.38
C THR A 676 24.70 19.80 -7.51
N PHE A 677 23.96 18.93 -8.22
CA PHE A 677 24.49 18.20 -9.37
C PHE A 677 25.04 19.14 -10.44
N ARG A 678 24.32 20.19 -10.77
CA ARG A 678 24.76 21.17 -11.77
C ARG A 678 26.08 21.86 -11.37
N PHE A 679 26.25 22.20 -10.09
CA PHE A 679 27.46 22.80 -9.57
C PHE A 679 28.65 21.81 -9.64
N LEU A 680 28.42 20.55 -9.24
CA LEU A 680 29.44 19.50 -9.32
C LEU A 680 29.90 19.31 -10.77
N LEU A 681 28.96 19.16 -11.71
CA LEU A 681 29.24 18.99 -13.14
C LEU A 681 30.02 20.18 -13.72
N GLY A 682 29.60 21.41 -13.37
CA GLY A 682 30.23 22.60 -13.89
C GLY A 682 31.70 22.75 -13.45
N ASN A 683 32.05 22.24 -12.28
CA ASN A 683 33.45 22.26 -11.79
C ASN A 683 34.31 21.11 -12.31
N LEU A 684 33.75 20.23 -13.12
CA LEU A 684 34.46 19.11 -13.79
C LEU A 684 34.64 19.31 -15.29
N ASP A 685 34.37 20.49 -15.84
CA ASP A 685 34.45 20.80 -17.28
C ASP A 685 35.78 20.37 -17.91
N ASN A 686 36.90 20.71 -17.28
CA ASN A 686 38.26 20.39 -17.74
C ASN A 686 38.92 19.26 -16.90
N PHE A 687 38.14 18.27 -16.45
CA PHE A 687 38.64 17.14 -15.67
C PHE A 687 38.47 15.82 -16.41
N ASN A 688 39.57 15.14 -16.67
CA ASN A 688 39.57 13.78 -17.20
C ASN A 688 39.84 12.78 -16.07
N PRO A 689 38.83 11.99 -15.64
CA PRO A 689 38.96 11.08 -14.50
C PRO A 689 40.01 9.97 -14.72
N ASN A 690 40.40 9.70 -15.98
CA ASN A 690 41.44 8.70 -16.29
C ASN A 690 42.86 9.21 -16.08
N THR A 691 43.09 10.52 -16.10
CA THR A 691 44.46 11.11 -16.07
C THR A 691 44.69 12.13 -14.96
N ASP A 692 43.63 12.78 -14.48
CA ASP A 692 43.73 13.97 -13.63
C ASP A 692 43.43 13.69 -12.14
N LYS A 693 43.05 12.45 -11.81
CA LYS A 693 42.81 12.05 -10.41
C LYS A 693 44.06 12.13 -9.59
N VAL A 694 43.93 12.66 -8.39
CA VAL A 694 44.98 12.74 -7.35
C VAL A 694 44.78 11.58 -6.36
N ALA A 695 45.88 10.94 -5.96
CA ALA A 695 45.85 9.86 -4.98
C ALA A 695 45.30 10.37 -3.61
N TYR A 696 44.53 9.56 -2.88
CA TYR A 696 43.89 9.94 -1.64
C TYR A 696 44.82 10.61 -0.62
N LYS A 697 46.03 10.11 -0.48
CA LYS A 697 47.06 10.65 0.44
C LYS A 697 47.57 12.04 0.05
N GLU A 698 47.41 12.41 -1.19
CA GLU A 698 47.85 13.72 -1.75
C GLU A 698 46.68 14.73 -1.79
N LEU A 699 45.45 14.29 -1.45
CA LEU A 699 44.32 15.16 -1.36
C LEU A 699 44.48 16.16 -0.20
N THR A 700 43.89 17.35 -0.34
CA THR A 700 43.84 18.33 0.76
C THR A 700 43.02 17.76 1.93
N GLU A 701 43.27 18.30 3.12
CA GLU A 701 42.53 17.84 4.31
C GLU A 701 41.04 18.07 4.18
N LEU A 702 40.58 19.20 3.61
CA LEU A 702 39.20 19.51 3.35
C LEU A 702 38.54 18.48 2.40
N ASP A 703 39.26 18.08 1.33
CA ASP A 703 38.75 17.10 0.38
C ASP A 703 38.67 15.70 1.02
N ARG A 704 39.64 15.31 1.82
CA ARG A 704 39.58 14.06 2.60
C ARG A 704 38.41 14.04 3.59
N TRP A 705 38.15 15.18 4.27
CA TRP A 705 36.96 15.30 5.11
C TRP A 705 35.67 15.13 4.30
N ALA A 706 35.57 15.76 3.12
CA ALA A 706 34.39 15.64 2.28
C ALA A 706 34.13 14.18 1.83
N LEU A 707 35.22 13.44 1.52
CA LEU A 707 35.12 12.01 1.19
C LEU A 707 34.77 11.13 2.39
N HIS A 708 35.29 11.46 3.59
CA HIS A 708 34.87 10.80 4.81
C HIS A 708 33.37 11.00 5.06
N ARG A 709 32.90 12.23 4.92
CA ARG A 709 31.47 12.57 5.08
C ARG A 709 30.60 11.87 4.03
N LEU A 710 31.07 11.74 2.80
CA LEU A 710 30.42 10.97 1.75
C LEU A 710 30.27 9.49 2.14
N GLU A 711 31.29 8.89 2.77
CA GLU A 711 31.25 7.49 3.18
C GLU A 711 30.21 7.27 4.31
N GLU A 712 30.13 8.20 5.29
CA GLU A 712 29.06 8.15 6.31
C GLU A 712 27.68 8.24 5.67
N VAL A 713 27.47 9.16 4.72
CA VAL A 713 26.23 9.32 3.97
C VAL A 713 25.92 8.06 3.16
N ARG A 714 26.90 7.50 2.44
CA ARG A 714 26.75 6.27 1.67
C ARG A 714 26.28 5.11 2.55
N GLN A 715 26.90 4.93 3.70
CA GLN A 715 26.54 3.85 4.62
C GLN A 715 25.13 4.02 5.17
N LYS A 716 24.77 5.25 5.58
CA LYS A 716 23.42 5.57 6.09
C LYS A 716 22.35 5.36 5.01
N VAL A 717 22.62 5.78 3.78
CA VAL A 717 21.74 5.58 2.62
C VAL A 717 21.62 4.09 2.27
N THR A 718 22.71 3.33 2.30
CA THR A 718 22.69 1.89 2.06
C THR A 718 21.80 1.17 3.08
N ASN A 719 21.96 1.49 4.39
CA ASN A 719 21.14 0.92 5.45
C ASN A 719 19.66 1.29 5.29
N ALA A 720 19.37 2.52 4.85
CA ALA A 720 18.00 2.96 4.61
C ALA A 720 17.32 2.17 3.46
N TYR A 721 18.05 1.86 2.39
CA TYR A 721 17.54 0.99 1.33
C TYR A 721 17.35 -0.47 1.80
N GLU A 722 18.32 -1.01 2.57
CA GLU A 722 18.23 -2.40 3.07
C GLU A 722 17.05 -2.59 4.02
N ASN A 723 16.74 -1.58 4.84
CA ASN A 723 15.63 -1.61 5.79
C ASN A 723 14.31 -1.09 5.18
N TYR A 724 14.32 -0.68 3.91
CA TYR A 724 13.14 -0.09 3.24
C TYR A 724 12.65 1.20 3.93
N GLU A 725 13.57 2.02 4.48
CA GLU A 725 13.28 3.28 5.20
C GLU A 725 13.61 4.50 4.30
N PHE A 726 12.89 4.68 3.20
CA PHE A 726 13.25 5.66 2.16
C PHE A 726 13.15 7.11 2.63
N HIS A 727 12.38 7.42 3.66
CA HIS A 727 12.35 8.74 4.28
C HIS A 727 13.70 9.13 4.94
N ILE A 728 14.43 8.15 5.48
CA ILE A 728 15.78 8.37 6.01
C ILE A 728 16.75 8.73 4.88
N LEU A 729 16.67 8.00 3.75
CA LEU A 729 17.42 8.31 2.54
C LEU A 729 17.13 9.75 2.07
N TYR A 730 15.86 10.12 1.93
CA TYR A 730 15.43 11.46 1.50
C TYR A 730 16.08 12.56 2.35
N HIS A 731 15.94 12.47 3.68
CA HIS A 731 16.52 13.46 4.59
C HIS A 731 18.04 13.48 4.54
N THR A 732 18.68 12.31 4.44
CA THR A 732 20.14 12.20 4.40
C THR A 732 20.71 12.85 3.13
N ILE A 733 20.14 12.57 1.97
CA ILE A 733 20.58 13.17 0.68
C ILE A 733 20.30 14.67 0.65
N HIS A 734 19.10 15.09 1.10
CA HIS A 734 18.78 16.53 1.14
C HIS A 734 19.75 17.31 2.03
N ASN A 735 20.03 16.81 3.23
CA ASN A 735 20.97 17.47 4.15
C ASN A 735 22.39 17.48 3.60
N PHE A 736 22.87 16.37 3.04
CA PHE A 736 24.18 16.32 2.42
C PHE A 736 24.32 17.35 1.29
N CYS A 737 23.36 17.43 0.38
CA CYS A 737 23.37 18.39 -0.71
C CYS A 737 23.30 19.85 -0.25
N THR A 738 22.49 20.15 0.79
CA THR A 738 22.22 21.54 1.19
C THR A 738 23.13 22.05 2.29
N VAL A 739 23.46 21.23 3.26
CA VAL A 739 24.26 21.61 4.43
C VAL A 739 25.73 21.31 4.19
N ASP A 740 26.09 20.05 3.98
CA ASP A 740 27.49 19.65 3.88
C ASP A 740 28.14 20.20 2.59
N LEU A 741 27.45 20.03 1.44
CA LEU A 741 28.01 20.48 0.15
C LEU A 741 27.76 21.96 -0.12
N SER A 742 26.51 22.38 -0.34
CA SER A 742 26.22 23.73 -0.85
C SER A 742 26.56 24.86 0.13
N SER A 743 26.25 24.69 1.43
CA SER A 743 26.48 25.73 2.44
C SER A 743 27.90 25.75 2.99
N PHE A 744 28.69 24.73 2.74
CA PHE A 744 30.05 24.66 3.26
C PHE A 744 31.08 24.24 2.19
N TYR A 745 31.21 22.96 1.90
CA TYR A 745 32.31 22.42 1.11
C TYR A 745 32.47 23.13 -0.25
N LEU A 746 31.40 23.18 -1.04
CA LEU A 746 31.46 23.79 -2.38
C LEU A 746 31.60 25.32 -2.34
N ASP A 747 31.18 25.97 -1.27
CA ASP A 747 31.33 27.41 -1.09
C ASP A 747 32.78 27.78 -0.76
N VAL A 748 33.44 27.02 0.11
CA VAL A 748 34.86 27.18 0.47
C VAL A 748 35.76 26.91 -0.73
N LEU A 749 35.42 25.93 -1.56
CA LEU A 749 36.24 25.55 -2.73
C LEU A 749 36.27 26.59 -3.86
N LYS A 750 35.39 27.57 -3.89
CA LYS A 750 35.25 28.54 -5.00
C LYS A 750 36.59 29.23 -5.35
N ASP A 751 37.33 29.67 -4.35
CA ASP A 751 38.62 30.32 -4.60
C ASP A 751 39.63 29.37 -5.24
N THR A 752 39.77 28.15 -4.72
CA THR A 752 40.65 27.11 -5.27
C THR A 752 40.21 26.72 -6.70
N MET A 753 38.93 26.51 -6.91
CA MET A 753 38.38 26.06 -8.19
C MET A 753 38.49 27.11 -9.28
N TYR A 754 38.28 28.39 -8.95
CA TYR A 754 38.13 29.45 -9.93
C TYR A 754 39.47 30.23 -10.16
N ALA A 755 40.25 30.42 -9.08
CA ALA A 755 41.36 31.31 -9.12
C ALA A 755 42.77 30.64 -9.30
N GLU A 756 42.88 29.34 -9.04
CA GLU A 756 44.13 28.58 -9.21
C GLU A 756 44.43 28.24 -10.70
N LYS A 757 45.67 27.85 -10.97
CA LYS A 757 46.07 27.30 -12.29
C LYS A 757 45.30 26.01 -12.56
N GLU A 758 44.97 25.75 -13.82
CA GLU A 758 44.24 24.57 -14.27
C GLU A 758 44.79 23.26 -13.67
N ASN A 759 46.10 23.05 -13.73
CA ASN A 759 46.77 21.86 -13.23
C ASN A 759 47.37 22.01 -11.83
N ASN A 760 46.88 22.99 -11.03
CA ASN A 760 47.28 23.11 -9.63
C ASN A 760 46.83 21.88 -8.83
N VAL A 761 47.73 21.34 -8.00
CA VAL A 761 47.46 20.11 -7.21
C VAL A 761 46.24 20.26 -6.31
N ALA A 762 46.06 21.43 -5.64
CA ALA A 762 44.88 21.65 -4.79
C ALA A 762 43.59 21.69 -5.60
N ARG A 763 43.62 22.27 -6.81
CA ARG A 763 42.45 22.28 -7.72
C ARG A 763 42.13 20.86 -8.21
N ARG A 764 43.15 20.07 -8.64
CA ARG A 764 42.94 18.66 -9.04
C ARG A 764 42.51 17.80 -7.86
N SER A 765 42.96 18.07 -6.63
CA SER A 765 42.49 17.44 -5.40
C SER A 765 40.99 17.67 -5.22
N ALA A 766 40.55 18.92 -5.30
CA ALA A 766 39.12 19.28 -5.18
C ALA A 766 38.28 18.64 -6.30
N GLN A 767 38.74 18.66 -7.55
CA GLN A 767 38.07 18.01 -8.67
C GLN A 767 37.96 16.51 -8.49
N THR A 768 38.96 15.84 -7.95
CA THR A 768 38.94 14.41 -7.63
C THR A 768 37.86 14.12 -6.59
N ALA A 769 37.81 14.88 -5.50
CA ALA A 769 36.79 14.71 -4.48
C ALA A 769 35.37 15.03 -5.01
N ILE A 770 35.18 16.09 -5.81
CA ILE A 770 33.93 16.42 -6.49
C ILE A 770 33.48 15.29 -7.40
N TYR A 771 34.40 14.68 -8.15
CA TYR A 771 34.09 13.55 -9.06
C TYR A 771 33.63 12.30 -8.28
N GLU A 772 34.32 11.95 -7.20
CA GLU A 772 33.93 10.83 -6.34
C GLU A 772 32.55 11.07 -5.67
N ILE A 773 32.31 12.32 -5.20
CA ILE A 773 31.02 12.73 -4.65
C ILE A 773 29.92 12.61 -5.72
N LEU A 774 30.15 13.14 -6.92
CA LEU A 774 29.20 13.09 -8.04
C LEU A 774 28.84 11.66 -8.41
N THR A 775 29.86 10.82 -8.61
CA THR A 775 29.70 9.43 -9.05
C THR A 775 28.96 8.60 -8.01
N THR A 776 29.27 8.79 -6.73
CA THR A 776 28.59 8.09 -5.63
C THR A 776 27.16 8.58 -5.45
N LEU A 777 26.96 9.90 -5.43
CA LEU A 777 25.65 10.51 -5.19
C LEU A 777 24.64 10.18 -6.30
N VAL A 778 25.08 10.25 -7.58
CA VAL A 778 24.17 9.93 -8.71
C VAL A 778 23.70 8.48 -8.67
N LYS A 779 24.58 7.54 -8.31
CA LYS A 779 24.22 6.13 -8.11
C LYS A 779 23.24 5.96 -6.96
N MET A 780 23.49 6.60 -5.80
CA MET A 780 22.63 6.50 -4.62
C MET A 780 21.22 7.03 -4.84
N VAL A 781 21.06 8.11 -5.64
CA VAL A 781 19.73 8.68 -5.89
C VAL A 781 19.00 8.04 -7.06
N SER A 782 19.69 7.26 -7.92
CA SER A 782 19.09 6.73 -9.15
C SER A 782 17.85 5.84 -8.95
N PRO A 783 17.70 5.06 -7.88
CA PRO A 783 16.46 4.33 -7.64
C PRO A 783 15.26 5.24 -7.39
N VAL A 784 15.45 6.45 -6.85
CA VAL A 784 14.41 7.43 -6.54
C VAL A 784 14.28 8.46 -7.66
N LEU A 785 15.32 9.23 -7.94
CA LEU A 785 15.37 10.27 -8.98
C LEU A 785 15.92 9.72 -10.30
N SER A 786 15.20 8.74 -10.85
CA SER A 786 15.70 7.91 -11.95
C SER A 786 16.03 8.72 -13.20
N PHE A 787 15.19 9.68 -13.57
CA PHE A 787 15.38 10.50 -14.77
C PHE A 787 16.49 11.53 -14.59
N THR A 788 16.53 12.20 -13.44
CA THR A 788 17.58 13.16 -13.12
C THR A 788 18.93 12.49 -12.98
N ALA A 789 18.98 11.30 -12.37
CA ALA A 789 20.22 10.54 -12.28
C ALA A 789 20.74 10.10 -13.67
N GLU A 790 19.84 9.66 -14.55
CA GLU A 790 20.21 9.34 -15.95
C GLU A 790 20.74 10.58 -16.68
N GLU A 791 20.06 11.73 -16.52
CA GLU A 791 20.51 12.99 -17.12
C GLU A 791 21.90 13.38 -16.63
N VAL A 792 22.13 13.37 -15.31
CA VAL A 792 23.46 13.66 -14.73
C VAL A 792 24.51 12.69 -15.25
N TRP A 793 24.18 11.40 -15.32
CA TRP A 793 25.07 10.36 -15.82
C TRP A 793 25.50 10.61 -17.26
N GLN A 794 24.60 11.11 -18.12
CA GLN A 794 24.93 11.41 -19.53
C GLN A 794 25.86 12.62 -19.69
N TYR A 795 25.84 13.58 -18.76
CA TYR A 795 26.64 14.81 -18.80
C TYR A 795 27.96 14.75 -18.01
N MET A 796 28.15 13.73 -17.15
CA MET A 796 29.40 13.66 -16.35
C MET A 796 30.57 13.11 -17.13
N PRO A 797 31.83 13.49 -16.77
CA PRO A 797 33.03 12.88 -17.31
C PRO A 797 33.03 11.37 -17.06
N LYS A 798 33.43 10.57 -18.05
CA LYS A 798 33.40 9.10 -17.99
C LYS A 798 34.79 8.53 -17.77
N GLU A 799 34.94 7.58 -16.85
CA GLU A 799 36.08 6.67 -16.79
C GLU A 799 35.94 5.57 -17.85
N ASP A 800 37.08 5.02 -18.25
CA ASP A 800 37.10 3.87 -19.15
C ASP A 800 36.36 2.69 -18.55
N GLY A 801 35.43 2.13 -19.31
CA GLY A 801 34.58 1.01 -18.85
C GLY A 801 33.33 1.38 -18.06
N MET A 802 33.04 2.67 -17.87
CA MET A 802 31.75 3.07 -17.29
C MET A 802 30.59 2.67 -18.20
N GLU A 803 29.49 2.25 -17.54
CA GLU A 803 28.25 1.86 -18.22
C GLU A 803 27.62 3.04 -18.98
N GLU A 804 26.90 2.73 -20.06
CA GLU A 804 26.17 3.73 -20.87
C GLU A 804 25.00 4.39 -20.13
N SER A 805 24.44 3.73 -19.13
CA SER A 805 23.32 4.20 -18.31
C SER A 805 23.62 3.99 -16.83
N VAL A 806 23.16 4.92 -15.98
CA VAL A 806 23.24 4.74 -14.53
C VAL A 806 22.42 3.54 -14.05
N MET A 807 21.40 3.13 -14.81
CA MET A 807 20.56 1.95 -14.52
C MET A 807 21.32 0.62 -14.65
N LEU A 808 22.47 0.62 -15.32
CA LEU A 808 23.39 -0.53 -15.44
C LEU A 808 24.52 -0.49 -14.41
N ALA A 809 24.70 0.62 -13.71
CA ALA A 809 25.78 0.80 -12.75
C ALA A 809 25.57 -0.09 -11.50
N ASP A 810 26.70 -0.54 -10.93
CA ASP A 810 26.68 -1.23 -9.64
C ASP A 810 26.56 -0.22 -8.49
N TRP A 811 26.00 -0.68 -7.35
CA TRP A 811 25.90 0.12 -6.13
C TRP A 811 27.28 0.58 -5.68
N PRO A 812 27.43 1.85 -5.24
CA PRO A 812 28.74 2.39 -4.88
C PRO A 812 29.33 1.61 -3.70
N GLN A 813 30.56 1.15 -3.89
CA GLN A 813 31.32 0.44 -2.85
C GLN A 813 31.91 1.43 -1.85
N GLY A 814 32.08 0.99 -0.60
CA GLY A 814 32.75 1.77 0.42
C GLY A 814 34.27 1.76 0.24
N HIS A 815 34.91 2.88 0.53
CA HIS A 815 36.36 3.01 0.52
C HIS A 815 36.88 3.09 1.96
N ALA A 816 37.55 2.03 2.41
CA ALA A 816 38.07 1.97 3.79
C ALA A 816 39.09 3.09 4.09
N GLU A 817 39.82 3.57 3.08
CA GLU A 817 40.77 4.66 3.20
C GLU A 817 40.14 6.03 3.42
N HIS A 818 38.85 6.18 3.08
CA HIS A 818 38.07 7.40 3.36
C HIS A 818 37.56 7.48 4.80
N VAL A 819 37.60 6.39 5.57
CA VAL A 819 37.13 6.36 6.96
C VAL A 819 38.23 6.81 7.91
N ASP A 820 38.13 8.03 8.40
CA ASP A 820 39.09 8.64 9.34
C ASP A 820 38.37 9.29 10.49
N GLY A 821 38.29 8.58 11.63
CA GLY A 821 37.54 9.07 12.80
C GLY A 821 38.21 10.24 13.53
N GLU A 822 39.54 10.37 13.46
CA GLU A 822 40.27 11.50 14.06
C GLU A 822 40.03 12.76 13.25
N LEU A 823 40.09 12.66 11.90
CA LEU A 823 39.74 13.72 10.99
C LEU A 823 38.29 14.18 11.21
N SER A 824 37.35 13.24 11.30
CA SER A 824 35.94 13.53 11.54
C SER A 824 35.70 14.32 12.84
N ALA A 825 36.29 13.88 13.94
CA ALA A 825 36.17 14.53 15.25
C ALA A 825 36.75 15.96 15.23
N ARG A 826 37.92 16.12 14.60
CA ARG A 826 38.56 17.44 14.42
C ARG A 826 37.70 18.41 13.62
N TRP A 827 37.12 17.93 12.49
CA TRP A 827 36.24 18.75 11.67
C TRP A 827 34.87 19.02 12.32
N ALA A 828 34.34 18.13 13.12
CA ALA A 828 33.13 18.39 13.90
C ALA A 828 33.33 19.59 14.84
N THR A 829 34.44 19.63 15.59
CA THR A 829 34.81 20.78 16.45
C THR A 829 34.97 22.04 15.62
N MET A 830 35.66 21.97 14.49
CA MET A 830 35.84 23.14 13.61
C MET A 830 34.53 23.69 13.07
N LEU A 831 33.59 22.84 12.66
CA LEU A 831 32.27 23.26 12.13
C LEU A 831 31.41 23.94 13.21
N ASP A 832 31.47 23.45 14.43
CA ASP A 832 30.79 24.09 15.58
C ASP A 832 31.35 25.49 15.85
N LEU A 833 32.67 25.62 15.93
CA LEU A 833 33.36 26.92 16.10
C LEU A 833 33.09 27.83 14.89
N ARG A 834 33.11 27.31 13.66
CA ARG A 834 32.78 28.06 12.44
C ARG A 834 31.38 28.66 12.50
N SER A 835 30.43 27.93 13.07
CA SER A 835 29.06 28.46 13.23
C SER A 835 29.01 29.75 14.06
N GLU A 836 29.82 29.84 15.13
CA GLU A 836 29.93 31.07 15.92
C GLU A 836 30.59 32.21 15.11
N MET A 837 31.69 31.90 14.40
CA MET A 837 32.39 32.92 13.59
C MET A 837 31.51 33.40 12.42
N THR A 838 30.77 32.54 11.77
CA THR A 838 29.84 32.92 10.69
C THR A 838 28.73 33.84 11.19
N ARG A 839 28.17 33.55 12.39
CA ARG A 839 27.18 34.47 13.02
C ARG A 839 27.74 35.87 13.28
N ALA A 840 29.00 36.00 13.74
CA ALA A 840 29.66 37.29 13.93
C ALA A 840 29.87 38.02 12.59
N LEU A 841 30.28 37.31 11.53
CA LEU A 841 30.42 37.86 10.17
C LEU A 841 29.08 38.35 9.61
N GLU A 842 28.00 37.60 9.78
CA GLU A 842 26.65 38.04 9.37
C GLU A 842 26.17 39.26 10.17
N GLY A 843 26.50 39.33 11.47
CA GLY A 843 26.28 40.52 12.29
C GLY A 843 26.96 41.75 11.70
N ALA A 844 28.25 41.64 11.40
CA ALA A 844 29.06 42.72 10.81
C ALA A 844 28.54 43.17 9.43
N ARG A 845 28.03 42.24 8.61
CA ARG A 845 27.38 42.57 7.31
C ARG A 845 26.05 43.29 7.49
N ARG A 846 25.20 42.82 8.41
CA ARG A 846 23.93 43.48 8.73
C ARG A 846 24.15 44.89 9.21
N ASP A 847 25.17 45.10 10.04
CA ASP A 847 25.53 46.39 10.61
C ASP A 847 26.33 47.25 9.60
N LYS A 848 26.58 46.74 8.37
CA LYS A 848 27.33 47.41 7.30
C LYS A 848 28.78 47.75 7.66
N ALA A 849 29.37 47.04 8.61
CA ALA A 849 30.80 47.17 8.93
C ALA A 849 31.66 46.57 7.82
N ILE A 850 31.13 45.53 7.12
CA ILE A 850 31.72 44.93 5.92
C ILE A 850 30.69 44.82 4.82
N GLY A 851 31.10 44.85 3.53
CA GLY A 851 30.24 44.65 2.36
C GLY A 851 30.12 43.18 1.98
N HIS A 852 31.24 42.49 1.91
CA HIS A 852 31.36 41.07 1.58
C HIS A 852 32.26 40.37 2.60
N SER A 853 32.10 39.04 2.79
CA SER A 853 32.96 38.31 3.74
C SER A 853 34.44 38.42 3.40
N LEU A 854 34.80 38.43 2.12
CA LEU A 854 36.19 38.64 1.67
C LEU A 854 36.76 40.04 1.99
N ASP A 855 35.92 41.02 2.39
CA ASP A 855 36.40 42.32 2.84
C ASP A 855 36.80 42.29 4.33
N ALA A 856 36.59 41.16 5.02
CA ALA A 856 36.78 41.03 6.46
C ALA A 856 38.18 40.55 6.86
N SER A 857 38.70 41.14 7.95
CA SER A 857 39.70 40.59 8.87
C SER A 857 38.97 40.13 10.14
N ILE A 858 39.11 38.86 10.51
CA ILE A 858 38.50 38.32 11.75
C ILE A 858 39.58 37.98 12.76
N THR A 859 39.40 38.46 14.02
CA THR A 859 40.23 38.05 15.15
C THR A 859 39.38 37.27 16.15
N VAL A 860 39.80 36.03 16.45
CA VAL A 860 39.10 35.09 17.30
C VAL A 860 39.92 34.90 18.59
N TYR A 861 39.34 35.20 19.73
CA TYR A 861 39.91 34.95 21.05
C TYR A 861 39.28 33.65 21.61
N ALA A 862 40.13 32.67 21.94
CA ALA A 862 39.71 31.37 22.39
C ALA A 862 40.59 30.81 23.50
N ASP A 863 40.08 29.92 24.33
CA ASP A 863 40.83 29.24 25.40
C ASP A 863 40.93 27.73 25.09
N GLY A 864 41.96 27.09 25.70
CA GLY A 864 42.06 25.63 25.77
C GLY A 864 41.87 24.90 24.44
N ASP A 865 40.93 23.93 24.39
CA ASP A 865 40.70 23.08 23.22
C ASP A 865 40.23 23.86 21.97
N ALA A 866 39.44 24.93 22.17
CA ALA A 866 39.00 25.76 21.05
C ALA A 866 40.17 26.50 20.39
N TYR A 867 41.09 27.06 21.21
CA TYR A 867 42.30 27.68 20.71
C TYR A 867 43.20 26.67 19.92
N GLN A 868 43.40 25.47 20.49
CA GLN A 868 44.21 24.45 19.83
C GLN A 868 43.54 23.96 18.52
N ALA A 869 42.22 23.77 18.51
CA ALA A 869 41.47 23.39 17.33
C ALA A 869 41.66 24.42 16.21
N LEU A 870 41.45 25.71 16.48
CA LEU A 870 41.54 26.77 15.47
C LEU A 870 42.98 26.99 14.98
N THR A 871 43.98 27.02 15.87
CA THR A 871 45.38 27.15 15.47
C THR A 871 45.90 25.97 14.65
N GLY A 872 45.32 24.78 14.87
CA GLY A 872 45.61 23.58 14.08
C GLY A 872 45.27 23.70 12.59
N PHE A 873 44.41 24.63 12.18
CA PHE A 873 44.10 24.89 10.75
C PHE A 873 45.03 25.93 10.11
N GLY A 874 45.81 26.67 10.91
CA GLY A 874 46.80 27.60 10.41
C GLY A 874 46.29 28.55 9.31
N ASP A 875 47.02 28.71 8.24
CA ASP A 875 46.65 29.60 7.12
C ASP A 875 45.35 29.19 6.39
N SER A 876 44.90 27.97 6.54
CA SER A 876 43.63 27.51 5.95
C SER A 876 42.41 28.11 6.60
N LEU A 877 42.51 28.65 7.85
CA LEU A 877 41.39 29.16 8.59
C LEU A 877 40.67 30.32 7.86
N ALA A 878 41.43 31.23 7.24
CA ALA A 878 40.83 32.32 6.48
C ALA A 878 40.01 31.82 5.28
N SER A 879 40.52 30.81 4.55
CA SER A 879 39.81 30.20 3.43
C SER A 879 38.54 29.45 3.89
N LEU A 880 38.60 28.73 5.02
CA LEU A 880 37.46 28.01 5.61
C LEU A 880 36.33 28.96 6.08
N LEU A 881 36.67 30.18 6.44
CA LEU A 881 35.73 31.23 6.83
C LEU A 881 35.32 32.13 5.65
N ILE A 882 35.98 32.00 4.50
CA ILE A 882 35.78 32.82 3.28
C ILE A 882 36.01 34.31 3.63
N VAL A 883 37.13 34.57 4.31
CA VAL A 883 37.58 35.93 4.69
C VAL A 883 39.00 36.21 4.16
N SER A 884 39.43 37.43 4.11
CA SER A 884 40.76 37.78 3.69
C SER A 884 41.85 37.51 4.74
N GLU A 885 41.52 37.69 5.99
CA GLU A 885 42.45 37.50 7.10
C GLU A 885 41.71 36.83 8.29
N ALA A 886 42.39 35.86 8.94
CA ALA A 886 41.91 35.22 10.16
C ALA A 886 43.05 35.08 11.17
N HIS A 887 42.85 35.64 12.37
CA HIS A 887 43.82 35.67 13.47
C HIS A 887 43.22 34.94 14.69
N VAL A 888 44.00 34.07 15.32
CA VAL A 888 43.61 33.36 16.53
C VAL A 888 44.48 33.84 17.68
N VAL A 889 43.90 34.28 18.77
CA VAL A 889 44.56 34.82 19.96
C VAL A 889 44.21 33.97 21.16
N GLU A 890 45.19 33.54 21.93
CA GLU A 890 44.99 32.79 23.16
C GLU A 890 44.41 33.67 24.28
N GLY A 891 43.42 33.24 24.96
CA GLY A 891 42.79 33.90 26.08
C GLY A 891 41.59 34.76 25.69
N ARG A 892 40.39 34.33 26.03
CA ARG A 892 39.13 35.09 25.80
C ARG A 892 39.08 36.41 26.60
N ASP A 893 39.72 36.42 27.76
CA ASP A 893 39.85 37.65 28.60
C ASP A 893 40.69 38.76 27.93
N ASN A 894 41.46 38.41 26.91
CA ASN A 894 42.20 39.36 26.11
C ASN A 894 41.37 40.08 25.03
N ALA A 895 40.11 39.66 24.88
CA ALA A 895 39.22 40.24 23.87
C ALA A 895 38.83 41.69 24.22
N PRO A 896 38.83 42.61 23.24
CA PRO A 896 38.45 43.99 23.46
C PRO A 896 36.93 44.10 23.75
N ALA A 897 36.51 45.22 24.36
CA ALA A 897 35.13 45.43 24.82
C ALA A 897 34.08 45.37 23.68
N ASN A 898 34.49 45.53 22.42
CA ASN A 898 33.62 45.42 21.25
C ASN A 898 33.60 44.02 20.62
N ALA A 899 34.24 43.02 21.22
CA ALA A 899 34.17 41.65 20.78
C ALA A 899 32.73 41.10 20.95
N VAL A 900 32.28 40.41 19.93
CA VAL A 900 31.00 39.68 19.91
C VAL A 900 31.21 38.34 20.56
N THR A 901 30.49 38.04 21.63
CA THR A 901 30.44 36.68 22.23
C THR A 901 29.04 36.13 22.00
N VAL A 902 28.98 34.94 21.45
CA VAL A 902 27.69 34.25 21.32
C VAL A 902 27.31 33.67 22.68
N GLU A 903 26.04 33.74 23.05
CA GLU A 903 25.52 33.16 24.30
C GLU A 903 25.85 31.65 24.33
N ASP A 904 26.45 31.18 25.43
CA ASP A 904 27.02 29.84 25.57
C ASP A 904 28.13 29.45 24.56
N GLY A 905 28.68 30.41 23.79
CA GLY A 905 29.74 30.19 22.83
C GLY A 905 31.14 30.04 23.45
N ALA A 906 32.03 29.38 22.75
CA ALA A 906 33.42 29.14 23.11
C ALA A 906 34.34 30.33 22.72
N LEU A 907 33.85 31.27 21.89
CA LEU A 907 34.66 32.27 21.23
C LEU A 907 34.26 33.71 21.61
N SER A 908 35.25 34.64 21.64
CA SER A 908 35.03 36.06 21.56
C SER A 908 35.62 36.58 20.25
N ILE A 909 34.82 37.28 19.44
CA ILE A 909 35.11 37.50 18.02
C ILE A 909 35.08 38.99 17.68
N VAL A 910 36.09 39.47 16.97
CA VAL A 910 36.13 40.81 16.41
C VAL A 910 36.19 40.74 14.90
N VAL A 911 35.26 41.39 14.21
CA VAL A 911 35.24 41.52 12.75
C VAL A 911 35.48 42.95 12.35
N THR A 912 36.51 43.20 11.52
CA THR A 912 36.83 44.51 10.98
C THR A 912 37.02 44.42 9.45
N PRO A 913 36.88 45.56 8.74
CA PRO A 913 37.34 45.61 7.34
C PRO A 913 38.84 45.29 7.26
N SER A 914 39.27 44.50 6.28
CA SER A 914 40.70 44.33 6.03
C SER A 914 41.36 45.64 5.62
N ALA A 915 42.54 45.92 6.17
CA ALA A 915 43.37 47.08 5.81
C ALA A 915 44.23 46.86 4.58
N LEU A 916 44.28 45.65 4.06
CA LEU A 916 45.07 45.26 2.89
C LEU A 916 44.37 45.65 1.59
N GLU A 917 45.14 45.75 0.51
CA GLU A 917 44.63 46.06 -0.82
C GLU A 917 43.90 44.83 -1.41
N LYS A 918 42.78 45.09 -2.15
CA LYS A 918 41.96 44.08 -2.79
C LYS A 918 42.54 43.64 -4.14
N CYS A 919 42.69 42.35 -4.33
CA CYS A 919 43.06 41.81 -5.63
C CYS A 919 41.85 41.84 -6.58
N GLU A 920 41.95 42.43 -7.77
CA GLU A 920 40.88 42.57 -8.76
C GLU A 920 40.44 41.24 -9.34
N ARG A 921 41.25 40.17 -9.29
CA ARG A 921 40.92 38.88 -9.84
C ARG A 921 40.26 37.93 -8.85
N CYS A 922 40.87 37.71 -7.66
CA CYS A 922 40.28 36.77 -6.65
C CYS A 922 39.47 37.44 -5.57
N TRP A 923 39.46 38.79 -5.51
CA TRP A 923 38.76 39.65 -4.57
C TRP A 923 39.20 39.51 -3.10
N ILE A 924 40.24 38.72 -2.82
CA ILE A 924 40.84 38.61 -1.48
C ILE A 924 41.80 39.80 -1.27
N HIS A 925 41.77 40.39 -0.08
CA HIS A 925 42.73 41.46 0.33
C HIS A 925 44.05 40.80 0.75
N ARG A 926 45.15 41.21 0.16
CA ARG A 926 46.51 40.63 0.42
C ARG A 926 47.57 41.69 0.38
N ASP A 927 48.58 41.52 1.20
CA ASP A 927 49.81 42.32 1.23
C ASP A 927 50.66 42.26 0.00
N THR A 928 50.47 41.24 -0.84
CA THR A 928 51.17 41.01 -2.11
C THR A 928 50.53 41.73 -3.29
N VAL A 929 49.41 42.44 -3.13
CA VAL A 929 48.83 43.25 -4.21
C VAL A 929 49.73 44.45 -4.47
N GLY A 930 50.04 44.74 -5.76
CA GLY A 930 50.94 45.80 -6.18
C GLY A 930 52.42 45.39 -6.27
N GLN A 931 52.80 44.15 -5.91
CA GLN A 931 54.18 43.70 -5.99
C GLN A 931 54.59 43.28 -7.42
N ASP A 932 53.66 42.96 -8.28
CA ASP A 932 53.92 42.61 -9.66
C ASP A 932 53.77 43.84 -10.58
N THR A 933 54.83 44.17 -11.31
CA THR A 933 54.89 45.36 -12.16
C THR A 933 54.01 45.28 -13.40
N ASP A 934 53.79 44.08 -13.92
CA ASP A 934 52.96 43.80 -15.12
C ASP A 934 51.48 43.73 -14.77
N HIS A 935 51.16 43.35 -13.53
CA HIS A 935 49.80 43.18 -13.02
C HIS A 935 49.66 43.83 -11.63
N PRO A 936 49.75 45.15 -11.51
CA PRO A 936 49.84 45.85 -10.21
C PRO A 936 48.56 45.83 -9.35
N THR A 937 47.42 45.42 -9.90
CA THR A 937 46.17 45.27 -9.19
C THR A 937 45.90 43.83 -8.71
N LEU A 938 46.85 42.92 -9.00
CA LEU A 938 46.75 41.53 -8.63
C LEU A 938 47.67 41.18 -7.45
N CYS A 939 47.22 40.19 -6.62
CA CYS A 939 48.11 39.56 -5.65
C CYS A 939 49.12 38.65 -6.36
N ALA A 940 50.24 38.33 -5.71
CA ALA A 940 51.32 37.52 -6.30
C ALA A 940 50.83 36.19 -6.91
N ARG A 941 49.91 35.48 -6.24
CA ARG A 941 49.29 34.25 -6.76
C ARG A 941 48.54 34.50 -8.07
N CYS A 942 47.69 35.52 -8.13
CA CYS A 942 46.90 35.79 -9.32
C CYS A 942 47.77 36.29 -10.48
N ALA A 943 48.80 37.07 -10.20
CA ALA A 943 49.79 37.51 -11.19
C ALA A 943 50.54 36.31 -11.80
N ASP A 944 50.97 35.33 -11.00
CA ASP A 944 51.61 34.10 -11.47
C ASP A 944 50.66 33.21 -12.33
N VAL A 945 49.36 33.21 -12.04
CA VAL A 945 48.37 32.49 -12.83
C VAL A 945 48.16 33.13 -14.20
N VAL A 946 48.13 34.47 -14.26
CA VAL A 946 47.89 35.24 -15.50
C VAL A 946 49.10 35.28 -16.41
N LYS A 947 50.32 35.24 -15.84
CA LYS A 947 51.59 35.14 -16.58
C LYS A 947 51.72 33.70 -17.15
N ARG A 948 51.08 33.42 -18.27
CA ARG A 948 51.26 32.14 -19.01
C ARG A 948 52.47 32.16 -19.93
#